data_0998e976639aa40d7680f1cd2ddd5b4f
#
_entry.id   0998e976639aa40d7680f1cd2ddd5b4f
#
_cell.length_a   1.000
_cell.length_b   1.000
_cell.length_c   1.000
_cell.angle_alpha   90.00
_cell.angle_beta   90.00
_cell.angle_gamma   90.00
#
_symmetry.space_group_name_H-M   'P 1'
#
loop_
_entity.id
_entity.type
_entity.pdbx_description
1 polymer ?
#
loop_
_entity_poly.entity_id
_entity_poly.type
_entity_poly.pdbx_seq_one_letter_code
_entity_poly.pdbx_strand_id
1 'polypeptide(L)'
;MKKILVCLIAIVVVMNLSAQVEGTIQWRPEIDFTYQVNGEYVEISSETGYVDEPGMPQIPYCVKTFLIPVNTQPAIQIKYVNRKLQKKDILLYPVQPPIPIGESILSWVEPNSDIYNSSNPFPGKYAEIVSDRMDFGYHLVTVRFYPIEYIPKQRELYTCDIAYSLTFSMAKKLASTSIIEKQSEYLSQLDEDYIRSIIDNKEMLSEITPNIKASFRKGRLGAMVSAAEKNANSDVDNYLPEYLIITNETLKEKFRILADWKTKKGIPAIIETVEEISTTYTGSDIQEKIRNYLVDVKRNYGSMFVLLGGDTNVIPARVKKSRDSDNKDWVAVDFYYTCVDNGNWNKNGNNIYYEADKIDFEDSKDWGVSFKLGRAPVETLEEAEIFVNKVIHYEKADLNIDYSYINNSVAADAFISKNENTGYLSNEKRSEIASFYSETNLNRWLIYDHYNCKSNIATCSNKHSVYEDQSGKGEELNKVHFVSALQNGGNSGLNHFHLVYHMDHSSPEGMGTSSKDKNESISNWDVDNLNNGYYYQIVMSGGCSPADITKDCIAEHFINNPQGGAVAFIGNADTGWANEHVHLGQFLSELYKTSANATNRYDLSILHQKALENIKYKNLKLANCALHLLGDPEMQVWSDVPKTMNVTLMPASLTTGENMIMVNINGLPQNETARICIQKKDELYIVDQLANGSHTINVSVQTLGVVNITVTAHNFRPVERDVQVSQNGSESTIAVEDLIYNDKGTGVSIGNGDGQLDAGETIELTVKLRNTGNSALNGVTASLISTSDDIEIVNANATFGILPVILL
;
A
#
# COMPACT_ATOMS: atom_id res chain seq x y z
N MET A 1 8.73 59.56 42.71
CA MET A 1 8.15 58.42 41.98
C MET A 1 9.28 57.71 41.23
N LYS A 2 9.82 56.64 41.82
CA LYS A 2 10.86 55.80 41.18
C LYS A 2 10.20 54.70 40.41
N LYS A 3 10.41 54.60 39.10
CA LYS A 3 10.00 53.49 38.25
C LYS A 3 10.98 52.37 38.48
N ILE A 4 10.50 51.23 39.00
CA ILE A 4 11.25 49.98 39.06
C ILE A 4 11.07 49.29 37.71
N LEU A 5 12.19 49.15 36.97
CA LEU A 5 12.26 48.34 35.74
C LEU A 5 12.51 46.89 36.16
N VAL A 6 11.53 46.06 36.07
CA VAL A 6 11.68 44.60 36.26
C VAL A 6 12.17 44.03 34.95
N CYS A 7 13.47 43.70 34.87
CA CYS A 7 14.02 42.86 33.82
C CYS A 7 13.61 41.40 34.08
N LEU A 8 12.71 40.90 33.29
CA LEU A 8 12.48 39.45 33.18
C LEU A 8 13.67 38.85 32.41
N ILE A 9 14.56 38.21 33.14
CA ILE A 9 15.58 37.35 32.52
C ILE A 9 14.85 36.03 32.20
N ALA A 10 14.52 35.81 30.92
CA ALA A 10 14.14 34.53 30.45
C ALA A 10 15.38 33.61 30.48
N ILE A 11 15.43 32.74 31.49
CA ILE A 11 16.39 31.63 31.50
C ILE A 11 15.94 30.65 30.44
N VAL A 12 16.54 30.76 29.26
CA VAL A 12 16.48 29.69 28.27
C VAL A 12 17.34 28.56 28.81
N VAL A 13 16.73 27.58 29.44
CA VAL A 13 17.38 26.29 29.72
C VAL A 13 17.58 25.64 28.36
N VAL A 14 18.74 25.84 27.77
CA VAL A 14 19.20 24.99 26.66
C VAL A 14 19.49 23.63 27.29
N MET A 15 18.52 22.74 27.30
CA MET A 15 18.83 21.35 27.49
C MET A 15 19.71 20.94 26.32
N ASN A 16 21.00 20.78 26.56
CA ASN A 16 21.89 20.05 25.68
C ASN A 16 21.43 18.58 25.75
N LEU A 17 20.46 18.22 24.93
CA LEU A 17 20.27 16.83 24.54
C LEU A 17 21.47 16.48 23.65
N SER A 18 22.57 16.03 24.24
CA SER A 18 23.53 15.20 23.53
C SER A 18 22.87 13.82 23.40
N ALA A 19 21.81 13.76 22.60
CA ALA A 19 21.18 12.51 22.26
C ALA A 19 22.18 11.77 21.38
N GLN A 20 22.73 10.69 21.91
CA GLN A 20 23.53 9.74 21.16
C GLN A 20 22.89 8.37 21.33
N VAL A 21 22.86 7.60 20.27
CA VAL A 21 22.49 6.19 20.32
C VAL A 21 23.77 5.38 20.37
N GLU A 22 23.96 4.65 21.45
CA GLU A 22 25.10 3.76 21.61
C GLU A 22 24.67 2.31 21.50
N GLY A 23 25.53 1.46 20.93
CA GLY A 23 25.24 0.06 20.82
C GLY A 23 26.46 -0.79 20.48
N THR A 24 26.23 -2.06 20.46
CA THR A 24 27.24 -3.04 20.00
C THR A 24 26.60 -3.98 19.00
N ILE A 25 27.21 -4.13 17.85
CA ILE A 25 26.88 -5.14 16.87
C ILE A 25 27.68 -6.40 17.26
N GLN A 26 26.95 -7.44 17.62
CA GLN A 26 27.48 -8.79 17.86
C GLN A 26 26.79 -9.75 16.89
N TRP A 27 27.03 -9.53 15.62
CA TRP A 27 26.44 -10.38 14.61
C TRP A 27 27.25 -11.66 14.46
N ARG A 28 26.61 -12.78 14.69
CA ARG A 28 27.20 -14.11 14.54
C ARG A 28 26.26 -14.94 13.69
N PRO A 29 26.31 -14.77 12.35
CA PRO A 29 25.60 -15.71 11.50
C PRO A 29 26.16 -17.11 11.80
N GLU A 30 25.31 -18.11 11.72
CA GLU A 30 25.80 -19.44 11.41
C GLU A 30 26.49 -19.31 10.08
N ILE A 31 27.84 -19.31 10.11
CA ILE A 31 28.63 -19.17 8.90
C ILE A 31 28.55 -20.52 8.20
N ASP A 32 27.58 -20.70 7.36
CA ASP A 32 27.53 -21.81 6.45
C ASP A 32 28.47 -21.51 5.28
N PHE A 33 29.47 -22.35 5.09
CA PHE A 33 30.47 -22.20 4.05
C PHE A 33 30.08 -23.08 2.87
N THR A 34 29.47 -22.50 1.85
CA THR A 34 29.17 -23.17 0.59
C THR A 34 30.34 -23.00 -0.37
N TYR A 35 30.83 -24.08 -0.97
CA TYR A 35 31.88 -24.02 -1.97
C TYR A 35 31.30 -23.88 -3.36
N GLN A 36 31.71 -22.82 -4.08
CA GLN A 36 31.26 -22.47 -5.42
C GLN A 36 32.41 -22.64 -6.44
N VAL A 37 32.02 -22.70 -7.72
CA VAL A 37 32.96 -22.73 -8.86
C VAL A 37 34.08 -23.74 -8.68
N ASN A 38 33.80 -25.00 -8.98
CA ASN A 38 34.72 -26.13 -8.88
C ASN A 38 35.33 -26.36 -7.49
N GLY A 39 34.70 -25.83 -6.42
CA GLY A 39 35.18 -25.96 -5.06
C GLY A 39 36.30 -24.99 -4.67
N GLU A 40 36.62 -24.00 -5.51
CA GLU A 40 37.69 -23.04 -5.26
C GLU A 40 37.28 -21.90 -4.35
N TYR A 41 36.06 -21.33 -4.55
CA TYR A 41 35.57 -20.19 -3.80
C TYR A 41 34.63 -20.60 -2.69
N VAL A 42 34.62 -19.80 -1.62
CA VAL A 42 33.74 -19.96 -0.47
C VAL A 42 32.75 -18.81 -0.43
N GLU A 43 31.48 -19.13 -0.39
CA GLU A 43 30.38 -18.19 -0.14
C GLU A 43 29.95 -18.25 1.33
N ILE A 44 29.63 -17.11 1.90
CA ILE A 44 29.10 -16.98 3.27
C ILE A 44 27.61 -16.72 3.18
N SER A 45 26.78 -17.58 3.76
CA SER A 45 25.33 -17.36 3.81
C SER A 45 24.98 -16.15 4.67
N SER A 46 24.02 -15.34 4.22
CA SER A 46 23.50 -14.21 4.98
C SER A 46 22.04 -13.95 4.64
N GLU A 47 21.25 -13.67 5.66
CA GLU A 47 19.86 -13.24 5.51
C GLU A 47 19.72 -11.73 5.18
N THR A 48 20.78 -10.94 5.39
CA THR A 48 20.69 -9.49 5.36
C THR A 48 21.11 -8.85 4.05
N GLY A 49 22.18 -9.28 3.43
CA GLY A 49 22.71 -8.72 2.19
C GLY A 49 24.23 -8.71 2.16
N TYR A 50 24.77 -8.44 0.99
CA TYR A 50 26.20 -8.50 0.73
C TYR A 50 26.71 -7.21 0.13
N VAL A 51 28.02 -6.95 0.24
CA VAL A 51 28.70 -5.98 -0.62
C VAL A 51 28.37 -6.32 -2.08
N ASP A 52 28.00 -5.32 -2.86
CA ASP A 52 27.35 -5.47 -4.17
C ASP A 52 28.20 -5.08 -5.38
N GLU A 53 29.42 -4.61 -5.16
CA GLU A 53 30.32 -4.22 -6.25
C GLU A 53 30.91 -5.46 -6.91
N PRO A 54 30.67 -5.70 -8.23
CA PRO A 54 31.16 -6.87 -8.92
C PRO A 54 32.68 -7.05 -8.86
N GLY A 55 33.12 -8.29 -8.63
CA GLY A 55 34.53 -8.65 -8.47
C GLY A 55 35.11 -8.43 -7.07
N MET A 56 34.39 -7.76 -6.16
CA MET A 56 34.82 -7.63 -4.76
C MET A 56 34.50 -8.89 -3.95
N PRO A 57 35.22 -9.17 -2.83
CA PRO A 57 34.86 -10.27 -1.95
C PRO A 57 33.42 -10.14 -1.43
N GLN A 58 32.63 -11.19 -1.58
CA GLN A 58 31.22 -11.21 -1.13
C GLN A 58 31.17 -11.31 0.40
N ILE A 59 31.05 -10.16 1.05
CA ILE A 59 30.99 -10.04 2.50
C ILE A 59 29.60 -9.60 2.93
N PRO A 60 28.96 -10.34 3.86
CA PRO A 60 27.67 -9.92 4.41
C PRO A 60 27.81 -8.71 5.32
N TYR A 61 26.74 -7.92 5.37
CA TYR A 61 26.59 -6.78 6.29
C TYR A 61 25.29 -6.88 7.07
N CYS A 62 25.17 -6.12 8.15
CA CYS A 62 23.88 -5.89 8.80
C CYS A 62 23.50 -4.41 8.73
N VAL A 63 22.20 -4.16 8.77
CA VAL A 63 21.63 -2.81 8.65
C VAL A 63 20.80 -2.51 9.89
N LYS A 64 20.93 -1.27 10.39
CA LYS A 64 20.15 -0.73 11.49
C LYS A 64 19.56 0.61 11.08
N THR A 65 18.28 0.82 11.32
CA THR A 65 17.58 2.08 11.07
C THR A 65 17.25 2.75 12.40
N PHE A 66 17.66 4.00 12.55
CA PHE A 66 17.48 4.77 13.77
C PHE A 66 16.60 5.99 13.54
N LEU A 67 15.65 6.21 14.43
CA LEU A 67 14.94 7.46 14.56
C LEU A 67 15.83 8.47 15.28
N ILE A 68 16.00 9.65 14.70
CA ILE A 68 16.77 10.75 15.27
C ILE A 68 15.96 12.06 15.29
N PRO A 69 16.34 13.06 16.12
CA PRO A 69 15.64 14.34 16.14
C PRO A 69 15.64 15.02 14.77
N VAL A 70 14.51 15.60 14.41
CA VAL A 70 14.37 16.39 13.17
C VAL A 70 15.32 17.56 13.18
N ASN A 71 15.81 17.97 12.00
CA ASN A 71 16.77 19.08 11.83
C ASN A 71 18.15 18.83 12.48
N THR A 72 18.55 17.58 12.60
CA THR A 72 19.90 17.22 13.02
C THR A 72 20.69 16.58 11.87
N GLN A 73 22.00 16.57 12.01
CA GLN A 73 22.94 15.94 11.10
C GLN A 73 23.59 14.75 11.82
N PRO A 74 23.42 13.53 11.33
CA PRO A 74 23.97 12.32 11.97
C PRO A 74 25.46 12.15 11.67
N ALA A 75 26.16 11.51 12.61
CA ALA A 75 27.53 11.03 12.42
C ALA A 75 27.73 9.72 13.18
N ILE A 76 28.27 8.69 12.49
CA ILE A 76 28.59 7.39 13.09
C ILE A 76 30.07 7.36 13.51
N GLN A 77 30.33 6.91 14.74
CA GLN A 77 31.67 6.73 15.27
C GLN A 77 31.84 5.30 15.78
N ILE A 78 32.94 4.67 15.42
CA ILE A 78 33.33 3.37 15.96
C ILE A 78 34.17 3.58 17.21
N LYS A 79 33.71 3.07 18.36
CA LYS A 79 34.38 3.22 19.65
C LYS A 79 35.48 2.18 19.82
N TYR A 80 35.17 0.93 19.52
CA TYR A 80 36.16 -0.14 19.46
C TYR A 80 35.66 -1.33 18.63
N VAL A 81 36.60 -2.18 18.20
CA VAL A 81 36.31 -3.43 17.46
C VAL A 81 37.07 -4.57 18.11
N ASN A 82 36.34 -5.64 18.42
CA ASN A 82 36.94 -6.90 18.91
C ASN A 82 36.92 -7.94 17.78
N ARG A 83 38.09 -8.26 17.26
CA ARG A 83 38.26 -9.19 16.13
C ARG A 83 38.53 -10.61 16.62
N LYS A 84 37.87 -11.58 16.00
CA LYS A 84 38.09 -13.00 16.26
C LYS A 84 38.28 -13.74 14.95
N LEU A 85 39.44 -14.38 14.79
CA LEU A 85 39.69 -15.22 13.63
C LEU A 85 38.73 -16.42 13.58
N GLN A 86 38.02 -16.55 12.46
CA GLN A 86 37.05 -17.63 12.21
C GLN A 86 37.65 -18.74 11.35
N LYS A 87 38.30 -18.37 10.24
CA LYS A 87 38.82 -19.36 9.29
C LYS A 87 40.06 -18.82 8.58
N LYS A 88 40.96 -19.77 8.21
CA LYS A 88 42.13 -19.52 7.36
C LYS A 88 42.03 -20.31 6.07
N ASP A 89 42.86 -19.94 5.12
CA ASP A 89 43.01 -20.61 3.84
C ASP A 89 41.71 -20.65 3.00
N ILE A 90 40.89 -19.60 3.11
CA ILE A 90 39.67 -19.44 2.32
C ILE A 90 39.82 -18.37 1.23
N LEU A 91 39.26 -18.65 0.07
CA LEU A 91 39.12 -17.69 -1.01
C LEU A 91 37.64 -17.33 -1.12
N LEU A 92 37.29 -16.10 -0.76
CA LEU A 92 35.88 -15.65 -0.82
C LEU A 92 35.41 -15.52 -2.27
N TYR A 93 34.14 -15.89 -2.47
CA TYR A 93 33.45 -15.74 -3.75
C TYR A 93 33.43 -14.27 -4.16
N PRO A 94 33.80 -13.92 -5.41
CA PRO A 94 33.66 -12.55 -5.88
C PRO A 94 32.20 -12.22 -6.19
N VAL A 95 31.76 -11.07 -5.77
CA VAL A 95 30.43 -10.57 -6.12
C VAL A 95 30.21 -10.67 -7.63
N GLN A 96 29.11 -11.27 -8.02
CA GLN A 96 28.65 -11.27 -9.40
C GLN A 96 27.52 -10.25 -9.56
N PRO A 97 27.39 -9.60 -10.73
CA PRO A 97 26.27 -8.69 -10.94
C PRO A 97 24.93 -9.40 -10.79
N PRO A 98 23.89 -8.71 -10.32
CA PRO A 98 22.56 -9.27 -10.25
C PRO A 98 22.10 -9.67 -11.66
N ILE A 99 21.35 -10.75 -11.75
CA ILE A 99 20.86 -11.29 -13.02
C ILE A 99 19.45 -10.78 -13.24
N PRO A 100 19.17 -10.03 -14.31
CA PRO A 100 17.82 -9.71 -14.73
C PRO A 100 17.02 -10.99 -15.00
N ILE A 101 15.72 -10.95 -14.75
CA ILE A 101 14.86 -12.09 -15.07
C ILE A 101 14.98 -12.37 -16.56
N GLY A 102 15.36 -13.61 -16.89
CA GLY A 102 15.43 -14.12 -18.23
C GLY A 102 16.69 -13.92 -19.00
N GLU A 103 17.69 -13.30 -18.46
CA GLU A 103 18.99 -13.33 -19.08
C GLU A 103 19.75 -14.63 -18.75
N SER A 104 20.46 -15.14 -19.73
CA SER A 104 21.45 -16.18 -19.49
C SER A 104 22.58 -15.59 -18.65
N ILE A 105 23.20 -16.44 -17.80
CA ILE A 105 24.31 -16.08 -16.92
C ILE A 105 25.20 -15.03 -17.60
N LEU A 106 25.34 -13.88 -16.94
CA LEU A 106 26.30 -12.87 -17.33
C LEU A 106 27.70 -13.52 -17.33
N SER A 107 28.58 -13.03 -18.17
CA SER A 107 29.97 -13.50 -18.16
C SER A 107 30.53 -13.38 -16.76
N TRP A 108 31.19 -14.43 -16.27
CA TRP A 108 31.87 -14.44 -14.99
C TRP A 108 32.72 -13.19 -14.80
N VAL A 109 32.53 -12.49 -13.70
CA VAL A 109 33.37 -11.36 -13.30
C VAL A 109 34.49 -11.89 -12.44
N GLU A 110 35.72 -11.74 -12.93
CA GLU A 110 36.91 -12.17 -12.22
C GLU A 110 37.12 -11.36 -10.92
N PRO A 111 37.73 -11.98 -9.90
CA PRO A 111 38.11 -11.29 -8.68
C PRO A 111 38.95 -10.04 -8.97
N ASN A 112 38.61 -8.91 -8.35
CA ASN A 112 39.40 -7.68 -8.47
C ASN A 112 40.83 -7.95 -7.94
N SER A 113 41.82 -7.90 -8.83
CA SER A 113 43.21 -8.26 -8.52
C SER A 113 43.85 -7.37 -7.44
N ASP A 114 43.47 -6.08 -7.41
CA ASP A 114 44.03 -5.12 -6.46
C ASP A 114 43.53 -5.40 -5.03
N ILE A 115 42.30 -5.88 -4.90
CA ILE A 115 41.72 -6.26 -3.62
C ILE A 115 42.15 -7.63 -3.21
N TYR A 116 42.04 -8.65 -4.08
CA TYR A 116 42.39 -10.06 -3.72
C TYR A 116 43.86 -10.30 -3.45
N ASN A 117 44.75 -9.44 -3.97
CA ASN A 117 46.18 -9.47 -3.65
C ASN A 117 46.58 -8.53 -2.51
N SER A 118 45.63 -7.81 -1.92
CA SER A 118 45.89 -6.86 -0.85
C SER A 118 46.07 -7.52 0.52
N SER A 119 47.02 -7.04 1.31
CA SER A 119 47.11 -7.34 2.73
C SER A 119 46.24 -6.45 3.61
N ASN A 120 45.56 -5.46 3.04
CA ASN A 120 44.65 -4.58 3.76
C ASN A 120 43.36 -5.33 4.05
N PRO A 121 42.72 -5.09 5.21
CA PRO A 121 41.41 -5.63 5.51
C PRO A 121 40.33 -5.09 4.52
N PHE A 122 39.44 -5.98 4.08
CA PHE A 122 38.27 -5.63 3.29
C PHE A 122 37.01 -5.82 4.16
N PRO A 123 36.05 -4.90 4.17
CA PRO A 123 35.88 -3.73 3.28
C PRO A 123 36.64 -2.46 3.74
N GLY A 124 37.50 -2.54 4.76
CA GLY A 124 38.30 -1.43 5.23
C GLY A 124 37.57 -0.39 6.08
N LYS A 125 36.28 -0.62 6.37
CA LYS A 125 35.41 0.17 7.22
C LYS A 125 34.50 -0.75 8.02
N TYR A 126 34.04 -0.30 9.20
CA TYR A 126 33.16 -1.09 10.07
C TYR A 126 31.71 -0.59 10.07
N ALA A 127 31.48 0.65 9.67
CA ALA A 127 30.13 1.20 9.51
C ALA A 127 30.12 2.39 8.53
N GLU A 128 28.96 2.62 7.94
CA GLU A 128 28.65 3.80 7.14
C GLU A 128 27.18 4.15 7.18
N ILE A 129 26.85 5.45 7.04
CA ILE A 129 25.47 5.91 6.87
C ILE A 129 25.11 5.72 5.39
N VAL A 130 24.09 4.91 5.12
CA VAL A 130 23.60 4.58 3.77
C VAL A 130 22.28 5.26 3.42
N SER A 131 21.57 5.81 4.43
CA SER A 131 20.36 6.61 4.21
C SER A 131 20.22 7.66 5.32
N ASP A 132 19.76 8.83 4.96
CA ASP A 132 19.46 9.98 5.83
C ASP A 132 18.24 10.67 5.23
N ARG A 133 17.03 10.28 5.70
CA ARG A 133 15.76 10.59 5.02
C ARG A 133 14.65 10.98 5.98
N MET A 134 13.60 11.58 5.42
CA MET A 134 12.36 11.87 6.12
C MET A 134 11.26 10.93 5.62
N ASP A 135 10.72 10.09 6.51
CA ASP A 135 9.52 9.29 6.23
C ASP A 135 8.37 9.80 7.11
N PHE A 136 7.26 10.23 6.51
CA PHE A 136 6.06 10.73 7.21
C PHE A 136 6.32 11.80 8.28
N GLY A 137 7.35 12.62 8.09
CA GLY A 137 7.74 13.65 9.06
C GLY A 137 8.69 13.18 10.16
N TYR A 138 9.10 11.92 10.17
CA TYR A 138 10.14 11.37 11.05
C TYR A 138 11.49 11.35 10.36
N HIS A 139 12.55 11.68 11.08
CA HIS A 139 13.90 11.68 10.57
C HIS A 139 14.57 10.33 10.82
N LEU A 140 14.88 9.61 9.77
CA LEU A 140 15.43 8.25 9.82
C LEU A 140 16.86 8.22 9.26
N VAL A 141 17.74 7.53 9.99
CA VAL A 141 19.11 7.26 9.56
C VAL A 141 19.35 5.78 9.51
N THR A 142 19.77 5.28 8.36
CA THR A 142 20.14 3.88 8.20
C THR A 142 21.66 3.73 8.16
N VAL A 143 22.17 2.88 9.04
CA VAL A 143 23.60 2.56 9.15
C VAL A 143 23.83 1.12 8.72
N ARG A 144 24.75 0.93 7.80
CA ARG A 144 25.28 -0.38 7.41
C ARG A 144 26.52 -0.69 8.24
N PHE A 145 26.56 -1.85 8.88
CA PHE A 145 27.67 -2.35 9.67
C PHE A 145 28.30 -3.55 8.99
N TYR A 146 29.62 -3.66 9.06
CA TYR A 146 30.40 -4.74 8.49
C TYR A 146 31.03 -5.60 9.60
N PRO A 147 30.28 -6.56 10.17
CA PRO A 147 30.76 -7.41 11.27
C PRO A 147 31.67 -8.54 10.80
N ILE A 148 31.96 -8.61 9.51
CA ILE A 148 32.91 -9.53 8.92
C ILE A 148 34.01 -8.72 8.25
N GLU A 149 35.25 -9.13 8.48
CA GLU A 149 36.44 -8.60 7.86
C GLU A 149 37.25 -9.73 7.22
N TYR A 150 37.68 -9.51 6.00
CA TYR A 150 38.50 -10.47 5.23
C TYR A 150 39.83 -9.84 4.89
N ILE A 151 40.93 -10.60 5.09
CA ILE A 151 42.26 -10.21 4.64
C ILE A 151 42.64 -11.07 3.43
N PRO A 152 42.45 -10.58 2.19
CA PRO A 152 42.47 -11.43 1.01
C PRO A 152 43.76 -12.15 0.74
N LYS A 153 44.89 -11.47 0.82
CA LYS A 153 46.20 -12.06 0.56
C LYS A 153 46.58 -13.14 1.59
N GLN A 154 46.09 -13.03 2.81
CA GLN A 154 46.32 -13.99 3.89
C GLN A 154 45.26 -15.09 3.91
N ARG A 155 44.17 -14.91 3.14
CA ARG A 155 43.00 -15.79 3.11
C ARG A 155 42.41 -16.03 4.51
N GLU A 156 42.39 -14.96 5.34
CA GLU A 156 41.89 -15.01 6.71
C GLU A 156 40.59 -14.26 6.85
N LEU A 157 39.59 -14.91 7.50
CA LEU A 157 38.29 -14.35 7.80
C LEU A 157 38.12 -14.10 9.30
N TYR A 158 37.66 -12.91 9.66
CA TYR A 158 37.41 -12.50 11.04
C TYR A 158 35.94 -12.09 11.23
N THR A 159 35.39 -12.43 12.40
CA THR A 159 34.18 -11.75 12.89
C THR A 159 34.57 -10.61 13.81
N CYS A 160 33.79 -9.56 13.80
CA CYS A 160 34.04 -8.32 14.51
C CYS A 160 32.84 -7.94 15.40
N ASP A 161 33.08 -7.84 16.73
CA ASP A 161 32.11 -7.16 17.60
C ASP A 161 32.40 -5.65 17.49
N ILE A 162 31.43 -4.87 17.08
CA ILE A 162 31.60 -3.45 16.77
C ILE A 162 30.81 -2.63 17.78
N ALA A 163 31.51 -1.89 18.65
CA ALA A 163 30.90 -0.88 19.50
C ALA A 163 30.87 0.47 18.78
N TYR A 164 29.69 1.05 18.72
CA TYR A 164 29.45 2.30 17.98
C TYR A 164 28.73 3.35 18.80
N SER A 165 28.81 4.60 18.35
CA SER A 165 28.00 5.71 18.81
C SER A 165 27.50 6.48 17.60
N LEU A 166 26.19 6.61 17.46
CA LEU A 166 25.55 7.49 16.50
C LEU A 166 25.24 8.81 17.23
N THR A 167 25.87 9.87 16.81
CA THR A 167 25.71 11.22 17.36
C THR A 167 24.98 12.12 16.38
N PHE A 168 24.25 13.11 16.86
CA PHE A 168 23.59 14.07 16.01
C PHE A 168 23.82 15.50 16.51
N SER A 169 24.13 16.40 15.58
CA SER A 169 24.34 17.82 15.83
C SER A 169 23.28 18.64 15.10
N MET A 170 22.97 19.82 15.64
CA MET A 170 22.03 20.72 14.95
C MET A 170 22.48 21.00 13.53
N ALA A 171 21.58 20.81 12.57
CA ALA A 171 21.85 21.13 11.17
C ALA A 171 22.04 22.63 10.98
N LYS A 172 23.04 23.01 10.18
CA LYS A 172 23.34 24.44 9.90
C LYS A 172 22.22 25.13 9.11
N LYS A 173 21.36 24.38 8.44
CA LYS A 173 20.23 24.85 7.65
C LYS A 173 19.04 23.97 7.93
N LEU A 174 17.98 24.55 8.49
CA LEU A 174 16.70 23.88 8.70
C LEU A 174 16.07 23.55 7.34
N ALA A 175 15.70 22.30 7.13
CA ALA A 175 14.84 21.93 6.02
C ALA A 175 13.43 22.50 6.29
N SER A 176 13.04 23.53 5.54
CA SER A 176 11.73 24.19 5.72
C SER A 176 10.53 23.32 5.32
N THR A 177 10.79 22.20 4.68
CA THR A 177 9.76 21.29 4.11
C THR A 177 9.20 20.28 5.10
N SER A 178 9.84 20.08 6.25
CA SER A 178 9.46 19.03 7.21
C SER A 178 8.43 19.42 8.26
N ILE A 179 7.90 20.66 8.22
CA ILE A 179 6.90 21.12 9.18
C ILE A 179 5.51 20.75 8.69
N ILE A 180 4.79 19.94 9.49
CA ILE A 180 3.38 19.65 9.30
C ILE A 180 2.58 20.59 10.20
N GLU A 181 1.73 21.43 9.61
CA GLU A 181 0.91 22.37 10.38
C GLU A 181 -0.19 21.66 11.15
N LYS A 182 -0.85 20.71 10.50
CA LYS A 182 -1.94 19.93 11.05
C LYS A 182 -1.93 18.50 10.50
N GLN A 183 -2.29 17.53 11.32
CA GLN A 183 -2.48 16.13 10.91
C GLN A 183 -3.58 15.49 11.75
N SER A 184 -4.38 14.59 11.18
CA SER A 184 -5.36 13.83 11.93
C SER A 184 -4.70 12.86 12.91
N GLU A 185 -5.39 12.54 14.01
CA GLU A 185 -4.91 11.55 14.99
C GLU A 185 -4.76 10.16 14.35
N TYR A 186 -5.65 9.81 13.42
CA TYR A 186 -5.59 8.54 12.70
C TYR A 186 -4.33 8.41 11.84
N LEU A 187 -4.03 9.41 11.02
CA LEU A 187 -2.80 9.41 10.20
C LEU A 187 -1.55 9.43 11.07
N SER A 188 -1.57 10.18 12.18
CA SER A 188 -0.44 10.22 13.12
C SER A 188 -0.15 8.85 13.73
N GLN A 189 -1.20 8.11 14.10
CA GLN A 189 -1.06 6.76 14.65
C GLN A 189 -0.59 5.77 13.57
N LEU A 190 -1.12 5.89 12.35
CA LEU A 190 -0.71 5.07 11.22
C LEU A 190 0.77 5.24 10.89
N ASP A 191 1.25 6.48 10.87
CA ASP A 191 2.65 6.80 10.65
C ASP A 191 3.55 6.26 11.76
N GLU A 192 3.15 6.45 13.03
CA GLU A 192 3.90 5.92 14.16
C GLU A 192 4.00 4.41 14.13
N ASP A 193 2.91 3.69 13.82
CA ASP A 193 2.91 2.23 13.71
C ASP A 193 3.88 1.76 12.62
N TYR A 194 3.88 2.42 11.46
CA TYR A 194 4.83 2.13 10.39
C TYR A 194 6.28 2.39 10.83
N ILE A 195 6.59 3.58 11.35
CA ILE A 195 7.94 3.95 11.81
C ILE A 195 8.41 2.98 12.90
N ARG A 196 7.56 2.67 13.88
CA ARG A 196 7.86 1.69 14.95
C ARG A 196 8.26 0.32 14.39
N SER A 197 7.69 -0.06 13.26
CA SER A 197 7.95 -1.36 12.62
C SER A 197 9.31 -1.46 11.92
N ILE A 198 9.93 -0.31 11.58
CA ILE A 198 11.17 -0.26 10.77
C ILE A 198 12.40 0.26 11.51
N ILE A 199 12.24 0.79 12.73
CA ILE A 199 13.36 1.34 13.52
C ILE A 199 13.85 0.36 14.57
N ASP A 200 15.15 0.46 14.88
CA ASP A 200 15.83 -0.36 15.91
C ASP A 200 15.80 0.28 17.31
N ASN A 201 15.65 1.60 17.43
CA ASN A 201 15.60 2.35 18.68
C ASN A 201 14.18 2.82 19.02
N LYS A 202 13.26 1.88 19.21
CA LYS A 202 11.82 2.13 19.41
C LYS A 202 11.50 3.01 20.61
N GLU A 203 12.35 3.01 21.62
CA GLU A 203 12.25 3.86 22.80
C GLU A 203 12.26 5.36 22.46
N MET A 204 12.94 5.74 21.37
CA MET A 204 13.03 7.13 20.94
C MET A 204 11.68 7.69 20.44
N LEU A 205 10.70 6.86 20.09
CA LEU A 205 9.36 7.33 19.72
C LEU A 205 8.64 8.07 20.83
N SER A 206 8.96 7.79 22.09
CA SER A 206 8.41 8.54 23.22
C SER A 206 9.09 9.90 23.45
N GLU A 207 10.28 10.09 22.91
CA GLU A 207 11.11 11.30 23.08
C GLU A 207 11.11 12.20 21.85
N ILE A 208 10.99 11.59 20.66
CA ILE A 208 11.00 12.29 19.36
C ILE A 208 9.59 12.25 18.77
N THR A 209 8.94 13.39 18.79
CA THR A 209 7.67 13.58 18.07
C THR A 209 7.96 14.06 16.64
N PRO A 210 7.14 13.65 15.65
CA PRO A 210 7.22 14.25 14.32
C PRO A 210 6.97 15.75 14.42
N ASN A 211 7.47 16.51 13.46
CA ASN A 211 7.38 17.98 13.47
C ASN A 211 5.95 18.44 13.09
N ILE A 212 4.97 18.11 13.95
CA ILE A 212 3.55 18.45 13.79
C ILE A 212 3.20 19.54 14.81
N LYS A 213 2.72 20.69 14.33
CA LYS A 213 2.34 21.81 15.21
C LYS A 213 1.04 21.59 15.97
N ALA A 214 0.09 20.88 15.37
CA ALA A 214 -1.19 20.58 16.01
C ALA A 214 -1.76 19.25 15.52
N SER A 215 -2.16 18.37 16.47
CA SER A 215 -2.99 17.22 16.19
C SER A 215 -4.45 17.55 16.51
N PHE A 216 -5.38 17.12 15.67
CA PHE A 216 -6.80 17.42 15.83
C PHE A 216 -7.59 16.18 16.21
N ARG A 217 -8.33 16.31 17.30
CA ARG A 217 -9.34 15.36 17.77
C ARG A 217 -10.72 15.92 17.45
N LYS A 218 -11.59 15.07 16.91
CA LYS A 218 -13.05 15.25 16.76
C LYS A 218 -13.54 16.69 16.52
N GLY A 219 -14.03 16.95 15.32
CA GLY A 219 -14.68 18.19 14.92
C GLY A 219 -15.91 17.95 14.04
N ARG A 220 -16.66 18.97 13.74
CA ARG A 220 -17.77 18.95 12.76
C ARG A 220 -17.21 19.05 11.34
N LEU A 221 -17.81 18.30 10.40
CA LEU A 221 -17.57 18.52 8.97
C LEU A 221 -18.27 19.85 8.58
N GLY A 222 -17.52 20.93 8.45
CA GLY A 222 -17.95 22.05 7.61
C GLY A 222 -17.85 21.61 6.15
N ALA A 223 -18.71 22.17 5.27
CA ALA A 223 -18.67 21.86 3.86
C ALA A 223 -17.23 21.77 3.36
N MET A 224 -16.88 20.66 2.71
CA MET A 224 -15.59 20.51 2.05
C MET A 224 -15.57 21.51 0.89
N VAL A 225 -15.00 22.66 1.16
CA VAL A 225 -14.88 23.74 0.18
C VAL A 225 -13.62 23.49 -0.59
N SER A 226 -13.72 23.45 -1.90
CA SER A 226 -12.57 23.47 -2.79
C SER A 226 -11.63 24.61 -2.39
N ALA A 227 -10.33 24.47 -2.67
CA ALA A 227 -9.32 25.50 -2.33
C ALA A 227 -9.68 26.90 -2.88
N ALA A 228 -10.59 26.99 -3.84
CA ALA A 228 -11.09 28.22 -4.44
C ALA A 228 -12.09 29.03 -3.57
N GLU A 229 -12.72 28.43 -2.55
CA GLU A 229 -13.75 29.10 -1.72
C GLU A 229 -13.25 29.49 -0.32
N LYS A 230 -12.01 29.97 -0.21
CA LYS A 230 -11.50 30.58 1.02
C LYS A 230 -12.09 31.98 1.24
N ASN A 231 -13.34 32.07 1.64
CA ASN A 231 -13.90 33.30 2.22
C ASN A 231 -14.54 33.04 3.58
N ALA A 232 -13.80 33.47 4.58
CA ALA A 232 -14.18 34.12 5.82
C ALA A 232 -15.24 33.51 6.75
N ASN A 233 -14.81 33.25 7.97
CA ASN A 233 -15.59 33.30 9.21
C ASN A 233 -16.65 32.24 9.43
N SER A 234 -16.21 31.03 9.77
CA SER A 234 -16.95 30.26 10.78
C SER A 234 -15.94 29.37 11.53
N ASP A 235 -15.92 29.48 12.86
CA ASP A 235 -15.22 28.58 13.77
C ASP A 235 -15.89 27.19 13.77
N VAL A 236 -15.91 26.56 12.60
CA VAL A 236 -16.32 25.16 12.49
C VAL A 236 -15.03 24.35 12.50
N ASP A 237 -14.83 23.59 13.58
CA ASP A 237 -13.74 22.62 13.67
C ASP A 237 -13.87 21.62 12.52
N ASN A 238 -13.16 21.86 11.43
CA ASN A 238 -13.21 21.02 10.24
C ASN A 238 -12.39 19.77 10.45
N TYR A 239 -12.95 18.60 10.12
CA TYR A 239 -12.16 17.36 9.99
C TYR A 239 -11.08 17.58 8.95
N LEU A 240 -9.86 17.11 9.27
CA LEU A 240 -8.77 17.13 8.31
C LEU A 240 -8.99 16.01 7.29
N PRO A 241 -8.76 16.28 6.00
CA PRO A 241 -8.78 15.23 5.01
C PRO A 241 -7.66 14.20 5.28
N GLU A 242 -7.97 12.93 5.04
CA GLU A 242 -7.07 11.79 5.22
C GLU A 242 -6.78 11.07 3.90
N TYR A 243 -7.61 11.34 2.89
CA TYR A 243 -7.53 10.74 1.57
C TYR A 243 -7.65 11.83 0.49
N LEU A 244 -6.73 11.82 -0.47
CA LEU A 244 -6.71 12.73 -1.60
C LEU A 244 -6.80 11.94 -2.90
N ILE A 245 -7.71 12.33 -3.78
CA ILE A 245 -7.75 11.87 -5.16
C ILE A 245 -7.30 13.03 -6.05
N ILE A 246 -6.26 12.81 -6.84
CA ILE A 246 -5.87 13.73 -7.93
C ILE A 246 -6.39 13.13 -9.23
N THR A 247 -7.16 13.88 -10.01
CA THR A 247 -7.71 13.43 -11.29
C THR A 247 -7.90 14.62 -12.24
N ASN A 248 -8.57 14.45 -13.37
CA ASN A 248 -8.98 15.57 -14.23
C ASN A 248 -10.47 15.91 -14.05
N GLU A 249 -10.92 17.02 -14.62
CA GLU A 249 -12.34 17.44 -14.53
C GLU A 249 -13.29 16.41 -15.17
N THR A 250 -12.85 15.67 -16.18
CA THR A 250 -13.68 14.66 -16.86
C THR A 250 -14.01 13.48 -15.95
N LEU A 251 -13.03 12.95 -15.24
CA LEU A 251 -13.17 11.74 -14.41
C LEU A 251 -13.65 12.05 -12.98
N LYS A 252 -13.61 13.33 -12.55
CA LYS A 252 -13.89 13.80 -11.19
C LYS A 252 -15.17 13.23 -10.59
N GLU A 253 -16.27 13.25 -11.33
CA GLU A 253 -17.56 12.78 -10.83
C GLU A 253 -17.61 11.27 -10.59
N LYS A 254 -16.87 10.47 -11.37
CA LYS A 254 -16.75 9.03 -11.10
C LYS A 254 -15.95 8.77 -9.81
N PHE A 255 -14.86 9.50 -9.61
CA PHE A 255 -14.08 9.39 -8.37
C PHE A 255 -14.79 9.99 -7.14
N ARG A 256 -15.79 10.88 -7.33
CA ARG A 256 -16.61 11.36 -6.22
C ARG A 256 -17.32 10.22 -5.48
N ILE A 257 -17.77 9.20 -6.20
CA ILE A 257 -18.43 8.01 -5.61
C ILE A 257 -17.46 7.30 -4.65
N LEU A 258 -16.19 7.17 -5.04
CA LEU A 258 -15.14 6.59 -4.16
C LEU A 258 -14.86 7.51 -2.96
N ALA A 259 -14.71 8.82 -3.20
CA ALA A 259 -14.46 9.79 -2.13
C ALA A 259 -15.61 9.81 -1.09
N ASP A 260 -16.85 9.74 -1.54
CA ASP A 260 -18.04 9.65 -0.69
C ASP A 260 -18.03 8.35 0.15
N TRP A 261 -17.69 7.22 -0.47
CA TRP A 261 -17.54 5.95 0.24
C TRP A 261 -16.43 6.00 1.30
N LYS A 262 -15.25 6.53 0.96
CA LYS A 262 -14.14 6.71 1.92
C LYS A 262 -14.57 7.60 3.09
N THR A 263 -15.20 8.72 2.80
CA THR A 263 -15.74 9.64 3.82
C THR A 263 -16.79 8.93 4.68
N LYS A 264 -17.71 8.18 4.07
CA LYS A 264 -18.78 7.45 4.76
C LYS A 264 -18.26 6.38 5.72
N LYS A 265 -17.13 5.75 5.40
CA LYS A 265 -16.47 4.77 6.30
C LYS A 265 -15.52 5.42 7.32
N GLY A 266 -15.44 6.74 7.38
CA GLY A 266 -14.66 7.48 8.38
C GLY A 266 -13.24 7.86 7.93
N ILE A 267 -12.98 7.94 6.63
CA ILE A 267 -11.75 8.44 6.02
C ILE A 267 -12.11 9.68 5.18
N PRO A 268 -12.05 10.90 5.73
CA PRO A 268 -12.44 12.11 5.02
C PRO A 268 -11.63 12.28 3.73
N ALA A 269 -12.31 12.30 2.57
CA ALA A 269 -11.69 12.35 1.27
C ALA A 269 -11.94 13.68 0.56
N ILE A 270 -10.94 14.15 -0.18
CA ILE A 270 -11.00 15.31 -1.06
C ILE A 270 -10.56 14.93 -2.48
N ILE A 271 -11.04 15.68 -3.44
CA ILE A 271 -10.66 15.54 -4.85
C ILE A 271 -10.09 16.87 -5.33
N GLU A 272 -8.96 16.81 -6.02
CA GLU A 272 -8.32 17.95 -6.67
C GLU A 272 -8.08 17.61 -8.14
N THR A 273 -8.19 18.59 -9.04
CA THR A 273 -7.99 18.35 -10.46
C THR A 273 -6.66 18.87 -10.97
N VAL A 274 -6.13 18.18 -11.97
CA VAL A 274 -4.88 18.58 -12.64
C VAL A 274 -5.02 19.97 -13.24
N GLU A 275 -6.21 20.34 -13.71
CA GLU A 275 -6.51 21.67 -14.25
C GLU A 275 -6.39 22.75 -13.16
N GLU A 276 -6.98 22.55 -11.98
CA GLU A 276 -6.89 23.48 -10.85
C GLU A 276 -5.45 23.58 -10.33
N ILE A 277 -4.76 22.44 -10.18
CA ILE A 277 -3.33 22.40 -9.82
C ILE A 277 -2.49 23.17 -10.85
N SER A 278 -2.73 22.94 -12.14
CA SER A 278 -1.97 23.57 -13.24
C SER A 278 -2.09 25.09 -13.25
N THR A 279 -3.23 25.64 -12.84
CA THR A 279 -3.46 27.08 -12.77
C THR A 279 -2.93 27.72 -11.48
N THR A 280 -2.94 26.99 -10.38
CA THR A 280 -2.61 27.48 -9.04
C THR A 280 -1.12 27.35 -8.71
N TYR A 281 -0.48 26.29 -9.16
CA TYR A 281 0.91 25.98 -8.81
C TYR A 281 1.88 26.23 -9.96
N THR A 282 3.08 26.68 -9.60
CA THR A 282 4.19 26.89 -10.55
C THR A 282 5.04 25.62 -10.65
N GLY A 283 5.66 25.39 -11.78
CA GLY A 283 6.57 24.28 -12.06
C GLY A 283 7.01 24.30 -13.53
N SER A 284 8.12 23.65 -13.86
CA SER A 284 8.63 23.54 -15.24
C SER A 284 7.72 22.71 -16.15
N ASP A 285 6.97 21.79 -15.53
CA ASP A 285 6.00 20.92 -16.17
C ASP A 285 4.85 20.57 -15.20
N ILE A 286 3.87 19.83 -15.67
CA ILE A 286 2.70 19.49 -14.85
C ILE A 286 3.08 18.56 -13.69
N GLN A 287 4.05 17.68 -13.85
CA GLN A 287 4.52 16.79 -12.80
C GLN A 287 5.12 17.59 -11.64
N GLU A 288 5.92 18.62 -11.92
CA GLU A 288 6.47 19.48 -10.87
C GLU A 288 5.37 20.31 -10.19
N LYS A 289 4.36 20.77 -10.93
CA LYS A 289 3.20 21.48 -10.36
C LYS A 289 2.41 20.58 -9.40
N ILE A 290 2.13 19.33 -9.77
CA ILE A 290 1.48 18.34 -8.89
C ILE A 290 2.34 18.10 -7.65
N ARG A 291 3.66 17.93 -7.81
CA ARG A 291 4.56 17.75 -6.68
C ARG A 291 4.57 18.96 -5.74
N ASN A 292 4.56 20.18 -6.26
CA ASN A 292 4.49 21.39 -5.46
C ASN A 292 3.15 21.55 -4.72
N TYR A 293 2.05 21.14 -5.33
CA TYR A 293 0.76 20.98 -4.65
C TYR A 293 0.85 19.97 -3.49
N LEU A 294 1.45 18.79 -3.73
CA LEU A 294 1.62 17.76 -2.71
C LEU A 294 2.52 18.22 -1.55
N VAL A 295 3.52 19.08 -1.78
CA VAL A 295 4.30 19.73 -0.71
C VAL A 295 3.39 20.54 0.21
N ASP A 296 2.46 21.32 -0.36
CA ASP A 296 1.49 22.10 0.42
C ASP A 296 0.45 21.21 1.10
N VAL A 297 -0.02 20.14 0.45
CA VAL A 297 -0.90 19.13 1.06
C VAL A 297 -0.24 18.53 2.30
N LYS A 298 1.01 18.08 2.18
CA LYS A 298 1.75 17.53 3.32
C LYS A 298 1.89 18.54 4.44
N ARG A 299 2.24 19.76 4.12
CA ARG A 299 2.38 20.82 5.13
C ARG A 299 1.08 21.06 5.88
N ASN A 300 -0.05 21.09 5.18
CA ASN A 300 -1.34 21.46 5.75
C ASN A 300 -2.08 20.30 6.42
N TYR A 301 -1.90 19.06 5.95
CA TYR A 301 -2.72 17.90 6.33
C TYR A 301 -1.91 16.65 6.70
N GLY A 302 -0.59 16.66 6.54
CA GLY A 302 0.29 15.53 6.86
C GLY A 302 0.35 14.46 5.77
N SER A 303 0.61 13.24 6.16
CA SER A 303 0.90 12.09 5.30
C SER A 303 -0.37 11.35 4.86
N MET A 304 -1.16 11.94 4.00
CA MET A 304 -2.44 11.36 3.53
C MET A 304 -2.25 10.09 2.67
N PHE A 305 -3.33 9.34 2.48
CA PHE A 305 -3.47 8.45 1.33
C PHE A 305 -3.66 9.28 0.08
N VAL A 306 -2.95 8.96 -0.99
CA VAL A 306 -3.03 9.68 -2.27
C VAL A 306 -3.30 8.68 -3.39
N LEU A 307 -4.42 8.84 -4.06
CA LEU A 307 -4.76 8.11 -5.28
C LEU A 307 -4.51 9.02 -6.49
N LEU A 308 -3.62 8.60 -7.39
CA LEU A 308 -3.50 9.19 -8.71
C LEU A 308 -4.62 8.60 -9.57
N GLY A 309 -5.73 9.31 -9.67
CA GLY A 309 -6.95 8.88 -10.36
C GLY A 309 -6.89 9.16 -11.86
N GLY A 310 -6.02 8.46 -12.55
CA GLY A 310 -5.82 8.57 -14.00
C GLY A 310 -4.54 7.89 -14.46
N ASP A 311 -4.52 7.43 -15.71
CA ASP A 311 -3.31 6.98 -16.38
C ASP A 311 -2.40 8.17 -16.76
N THR A 312 -1.28 7.90 -17.42
CA THR A 312 -0.21 8.89 -17.73
C THR A 312 -0.65 10.02 -18.62
N ASN A 313 -1.68 9.86 -19.43
CA ASN A 313 -2.32 10.92 -20.21
C ASN A 313 -3.22 11.85 -19.37
N VAL A 314 -3.70 11.39 -18.22
CA VAL A 314 -4.50 12.15 -17.25
C VAL A 314 -3.58 12.74 -16.16
N ILE A 315 -2.76 11.92 -15.54
CA ILE A 315 -1.77 12.32 -14.54
C ILE A 315 -0.39 11.84 -14.99
N PRO A 316 0.39 12.68 -15.67
CA PRO A 316 1.68 12.29 -16.21
C PRO A 316 2.63 11.78 -15.12
N ALA A 317 3.18 10.59 -15.28
CA ALA A 317 4.23 10.08 -14.41
C ALA A 317 5.56 10.82 -14.64
N ARG A 318 6.42 10.88 -13.62
CA ARG A 318 7.80 11.26 -13.85
C ARG A 318 8.53 10.10 -14.52
N VAL A 319 9.32 10.38 -15.55
CA VAL A 319 10.10 9.34 -16.24
C VAL A 319 11.57 9.44 -15.89
N LYS A 320 12.20 8.28 -15.75
CA LYS A 320 13.66 8.11 -15.62
C LYS A 320 14.20 7.29 -16.78
N LYS A 321 15.51 7.30 -17.01
CA LYS A 321 16.12 6.34 -17.95
C LYS A 321 16.15 4.94 -17.32
N SER A 322 15.85 3.91 -18.13
CA SER A 322 16.08 2.53 -17.74
C SER A 322 17.56 2.28 -17.49
N ARG A 323 17.87 1.42 -16.55
CA ARG A 323 19.24 1.09 -16.17
C ARG A 323 19.91 0.10 -17.15
N ASP A 324 19.13 -0.74 -17.78
CA ASP A 324 19.65 -1.91 -18.53
C ASP A 324 19.66 -1.75 -20.05
N SER A 325 19.14 -0.64 -20.59
CA SER A 325 19.13 -0.46 -22.03
C SER A 325 20.17 0.56 -22.49
N ASP A 326 21.10 0.12 -23.33
CA ASP A 326 21.85 1.01 -24.23
C ASP A 326 20.90 1.81 -25.15
N ASN A 327 19.61 1.47 -25.18
CA ASN A 327 18.56 1.97 -26.05
C ASN A 327 17.72 3.12 -25.51
N LYS A 328 18.03 3.72 -24.36
CA LYS A 328 17.41 4.96 -23.86
C LYS A 328 15.90 4.88 -23.53
N ASP A 329 15.37 3.73 -23.15
CA ASP A 329 13.98 3.62 -22.77
C ASP A 329 13.68 4.41 -21.49
N TRP A 330 12.56 5.12 -21.53
CA TRP A 330 12.08 5.91 -20.39
C TRP A 330 11.10 5.10 -19.58
N VAL A 331 11.25 5.12 -18.27
CA VAL A 331 10.47 4.34 -17.33
C VAL A 331 9.70 5.27 -16.41
N ALA A 332 8.41 5.02 -16.23
CA ALA A 332 7.56 5.75 -15.30
C ALA A 332 7.96 5.50 -13.84
N VAL A 333 7.88 6.55 -13.01
CA VAL A 333 8.22 6.50 -11.57
C VAL A 333 7.24 7.36 -10.79
N ASP A 334 6.18 6.76 -10.26
CA ASP A 334 5.21 7.43 -9.40
C ASP A 334 5.77 7.78 -8.01
N PHE A 335 6.87 7.12 -7.61
CA PHE A 335 7.60 7.45 -6.38
C PHE A 335 8.00 8.92 -6.28
N TYR A 336 8.13 9.62 -7.42
CA TYR A 336 8.35 11.06 -7.50
C TYR A 336 7.31 11.88 -6.72
N TYR A 337 6.06 11.42 -6.70
CA TYR A 337 4.94 12.11 -6.05
C TYR A 337 4.86 11.84 -4.54
N THR A 338 5.41 10.74 -4.06
CA THR A 338 5.49 10.50 -2.62
C THR A 338 6.78 11.04 -1.99
N CYS A 339 7.86 11.21 -2.74
CA CYS A 339 9.14 11.72 -2.25
C CYS A 339 9.20 13.25 -2.32
N VAL A 340 8.46 13.97 -1.46
CA VAL A 340 8.33 15.43 -1.52
C VAL A 340 9.18 16.20 -0.50
N ASP A 341 9.61 15.58 0.60
CA ASP A 341 10.39 16.24 1.65
C ASP A 341 11.82 16.55 1.23
N ASN A 342 12.43 15.60 0.59
CA ASN A 342 13.80 15.63 0.14
C ASN A 342 13.85 15.21 -1.34
N GLY A 343 15.02 15.11 -1.87
CA GLY A 343 15.21 14.62 -3.23
C GLY A 343 15.19 15.75 -4.25
N ASN A 344 16.36 16.22 -4.58
CA ASN A 344 16.53 16.98 -5.81
C ASN A 344 16.68 15.98 -6.96
N TRP A 345 15.57 15.72 -7.64
CA TRP A 345 15.49 14.77 -8.77
C TRP A 345 16.20 15.25 -10.05
N ASN A 346 16.65 16.51 -10.09
CA ASN A 346 17.33 17.15 -11.21
C ASN A 346 18.46 18.05 -10.67
N LYS A 347 19.48 17.45 -10.03
CA LYS A 347 20.55 18.16 -9.34
C LYS A 347 21.42 19.03 -10.26
N ASN A 348 21.64 18.59 -11.49
CA ASN A 348 22.46 19.30 -12.48
C ASN A 348 21.65 20.26 -13.37
N GLY A 349 20.33 20.30 -13.24
CA GLY A 349 19.46 21.21 -13.99
C GLY A 349 19.31 20.89 -15.48
N ASN A 350 19.63 19.68 -15.93
CA ASN A 350 19.56 19.28 -17.35
C ASN A 350 18.19 18.73 -17.77
N ASN A 351 17.20 18.70 -16.85
CA ASN A 351 15.86 18.14 -17.05
C ASN A 351 15.82 16.62 -17.35
N ILE A 352 16.90 15.92 -17.05
CA ILE A 352 16.90 14.47 -16.95
C ILE A 352 16.77 14.13 -15.46
N TYR A 353 15.63 13.58 -15.13
CA TYR A 353 15.32 13.24 -13.74
C TYR A 353 15.90 11.87 -13.41
N TYR A 354 16.54 11.76 -12.24
CA TYR A 354 17.13 10.51 -11.83
C TYR A 354 18.20 9.99 -12.80
N GLU A 355 19.32 10.69 -12.87
CA GLU A 355 20.50 10.21 -13.59
C GLU A 355 21.21 9.13 -12.74
N ALA A 356 20.85 7.87 -12.95
CA ALA A 356 21.58 6.73 -12.36
C ALA A 356 22.86 6.39 -13.17
N ASP A 357 23.52 7.37 -13.74
CA ASP A 357 24.82 7.16 -14.33
C ASP A 357 25.82 6.84 -13.24
N LYS A 358 26.11 5.55 -13.14
CA LYS A 358 27.29 4.99 -12.47
C LYS A 358 27.57 5.58 -11.09
N ILE A 359 27.06 4.97 -10.03
CA ILE A 359 27.66 5.00 -8.69
C ILE A 359 27.21 6.14 -7.77
N ASP A 360 26.31 7.03 -8.10
CA ASP A 360 25.85 8.01 -7.11
C ASP A 360 24.67 7.52 -6.28
N PHE A 361 24.96 6.50 -5.45
CA PHE A 361 24.17 6.19 -4.22
C PHE A 361 23.96 7.43 -3.33
N GLU A 362 24.78 8.46 -3.53
CA GLU A 362 24.69 9.72 -2.79
C GLU A 362 23.37 10.45 -3.06
N ASP A 363 22.81 10.32 -4.26
CA ASP A 363 21.63 11.07 -4.67
C ASP A 363 20.33 10.52 -4.09
N SER A 364 20.27 9.23 -3.78
CA SER A 364 19.07 8.58 -3.20
C SER A 364 19.09 8.40 -1.69
N LYS A 365 20.14 8.89 -1.01
CA LYS A 365 20.28 8.76 0.45
C LYS A 365 19.16 9.46 1.21
N ASP A 366 18.64 10.54 0.67
CA ASP A 366 17.60 11.38 1.26
C ASP A 366 16.17 11.09 0.75
N TRP A 367 16.00 10.04 -0.07
CA TRP A 367 14.68 9.68 -0.61
C TRP A 367 13.84 8.95 0.42
N GLY A 368 12.86 9.64 0.93
CA GLY A 368 11.87 9.14 1.86
C GLY A 368 10.46 9.21 1.30
N VAL A 369 9.53 8.64 2.03
CA VAL A 369 8.11 8.61 1.67
C VAL A 369 7.32 9.60 2.49
N SER A 370 6.47 10.39 1.82
CA SER A 370 5.64 11.41 2.45
C SER A 370 4.15 11.07 2.39
N PHE A 371 3.74 10.20 1.48
CA PHE A 371 2.35 9.80 1.25
C PHE A 371 2.24 8.29 1.05
N LYS A 372 1.06 7.77 1.33
CA LYS A 372 0.64 6.41 1.04
C LYS A 372 0.01 6.44 -0.36
N LEU A 373 0.79 6.06 -1.39
CA LEU A 373 0.48 6.31 -2.79
C LEU A 373 -0.03 5.07 -3.51
N GLY A 374 -1.01 5.24 -4.38
CA GLY A 374 -1.46 4.27 -5.38
C GLY A 374 -1.96 4.98 -6.64
N ARG A 375 -2.12 4.23 -7.73
CA ARG A 375 -2.66 4.76 -9.00
C ARG A 375 -3.86 3.94 -9.47
N ALA A 376 -4.90 4.64 -9.93
CA ALA A 376 -5.95 4.08 -10.77
C ALA A 376 -5.57 4.36 -12.23
N PRO A 377 -5.10 3.35 -13.01
CA PRO A 377 -4.63 3.56 -14.36
C PRO A 377 -5.83 3.59 -15.33
N VAL A 378 -6.56 4.70 -15.36
CA VAL A 378 -7.82 4.87 -16.10
C VAL A 378 -7.77 6.11 -16.97
N GLU A 379 -8.31 6.02 -18.17
CA GLU A 379 -8.36 7.12 -19.14
C GLU A 379 -9.79 7.60 -19.41
N THR A 380 -10.75 6.67 -19.33
CA THR A 380 -12.13 6.89 -19.72
C THR A 380 -13.09 6.91 -18.52
N LEU A 381 -14.30 7.43 -18.71
CA LEU A 381 -15.35 7.39 -17.70
C LEU A 381 -15.74 5.95 -17.33
N GLU A 382 -15.73 5.04 -18.31
CA GLU A 382 -16.07 3.64 -18.12
C GLU A 382 -14.99 2.93 -17.25
N GLU A 383 -13.73 3.10 -17.56
CA GLU A 383 -12.64 2.54 -16.75
C GLU A 383 -12.61 3.09 -15.33
N ALA A 384 -12.84 4.41 -15.17
CA ALA A 384 -12.94 5.01 -13.84
C ALA A 384 -14.11 4.42 -13.04
N GLU A 385 -15.25 4.17 -13.68
CA GLU A 385 -16.39 3.52 -13.06
C GLU A 385 -16.11 2.06 -12.67
N ILE A 386 -15.45 1.29 -13.56
CA ILE A 386 -15.02 -0.08 -13.29
C ILE A 386 -14.09 -0.10 -12.07
N PHE A 387 -13.06 0.74 -12.05
CA PHE A 387 -12.11 0.83 -10.93
C PHE A 387 -12.83 1.13 -9.60
N VAL A 388 -13.64 2.18 -9.58
CA VAL A 388 -14.38 2.63 -8.39
C VAL A 388 -15.32 1.53 -7.89
N ASN A 389 -16.07 0.91 -8.79
CA ASN A 389 -16.99 -0.16 -8.44
C ASN A 389 -16.27 -1.40 -7.89
N LYS A 390 -15.12 -1.80 -8.47
CA LYS A 390 -14.31 -2.91 -7.97
C LYS A 390 -13.84 -2.66 -6.53
N VAL A 391 -13.29 -1.47 -6.25
CA VAL A 391 -12.80 -1.12 -4.92
C VAL A 391 -13.94 -1.16 -3.90
N ILE A 392 -15.07 -0.51 -4.20
CA ILE A 392 -16.21 -0.45 -3.29
C ILE A 392 -16.80 -1.84 -3.07
N HIS A 393 -16.95 -2.64 -4.14
CA HIS A 393 -17.49 -3.99 -4.04
C HIS A 393 -16.57 -4.90 -3.22
N TYR A 394 -15.25 -4.82 -3.45
CA TYR A 394 -14.27 -5.57 -2.67
C TYR A 394 -14.36 -5.21 -1.17
N GLU A 395 -14.41 -3.92 -0.83
CA GLU A 395 -14.48 -3.47 0.57
C GLU A 395 -15.82 -3.80 1.25
N LYS A 396 -16.93 -3.77 0.51
CA LYS A 396 -18.26 -4.10 1.07
C LYS A 396 -18.51 -5.58 1.25
N ALA A 397 -17.86 -6.42 0.47
CA ALA A 397 -17.95 -7.88 0.52
C ALA A 397 -19.40 -8.38 0.49
N ASP A 398 -20.06 -8.34 -0.69
CA ASP A 398 -21.46 -8.71 -0.89
C ASP A 398 -21.80 -10.09 -0.29
N LEU A 399 -22.99 -10.22 0.32
CA LEU A 399 -23.45 -11.45 0.98
C LEU A 399 -23.68 -12.61 0.00
N ASN A 400 -23.89 -12.30 -1.28
CA ASN A 400 -24.17 -13.30 -2.31
C ASN A 400 -22.92 -13.95 -2.91
N ILE A 401 -21.72 -13.50 -2.53
CA ILE A 401 -20.45 -14.02 -3.02
C ILE A 401 -19.82 -14.97 -1.99
N ASP A 402 -19.26 -16.08 -2.48
CA ASP A 402 -18.47 -16.99 -1.66
C ASP A 402 -17.04 -16.45 -1.48
N TYR A 403 -16.80 -15.79 -0.38
CA TYR A 403 -15.50 -15.21 -0.03
C TYR A 403 -14.49 -16.23 0.51
N SER A 404 -14.74 -17.54 0.46
CA SER A 404 -13.75 -18.55 0.83
C SER A 404 -12.46 -18.45 0.01
N TYR A 405 -12.52 -17.84 -1.18
CA TYR A 405 -11.37 -17.59 -2.05
C TYR A 405 -10.32 -16.67 -1.44
N ILE A 406 -10.70 -15.84 -0.45
CA ILE A 406 -9.75 -14.96 0.27
C ILE A 406 -8.60 -15.75 0.91
N ASN A 407 -8.88 -16.99 1.32
CA ASN A 407 -7.87 -17.87 1.91
C ASN A 407 -7.07 -18.65 0.86
N ASN A 408 -7.18 -18.32 -0.43
CA ASN A 408 -6.52 -19.03 -1.51
C ASN A 408 -5.47 -18.16 -2.19
N SER A 409 -4.31 -18.74 -2.45
CA SER A 409 -3.22 -18.08 -3.19
C SER A 409 -2.63 -18.98 -4.25
N VAL A 410 -2.26 -18.42 -5.39
CA VAL A 410 -1.48 -19.10 -6.43
C VAL A 410 -0.14 -18.42 -6.63
N ALA A 411 0.91 -19.22 -6.77
CA ALA A 411 2.23 -18.76 -7.20
C ALA A 411 2.62 -19.44 -8.50
N ALA A 412 2.79 -18.64 -9.56
CA ALA A 412 3.24 -19.04 -10.87
C ALA A 412 4.71 -18.65 -11.04
N ASP A 413 5.61 -19.64 -11.05
CA ASP A 413 7.05 -19.40 -11.08
C ASP A 413 7.72 -20.27 -12.15
N ALA A 414 8.16 -19.62 -13.23
CA ALA A 414 9.00 -20.25 -14.26
C ALA A 414 10.48 -19.89 -14.11
N PHE A 415 10.83 -19.07 -13.12
CA PHE A 415 12.19 -18.61 -12.95
C PHE A 415 13.10 -19.73 -12.48
N ILE A 416 13.66 -20.46 -13.45
CA ILE A 416 14.70 -21.44 -13.25
C ILE A 416 15.98 -20.86 -13.83
N SER A 417 16.94 -20.55 -12.97
CA SER A 417 18.28 -20.15 -13.42
C SER A 417 18.84 -21.20 -14.39
N LYS A 418 19.18 -20.77 -15.60
CA LYS A 418 19.82 -21.60 -16.64
C LYS A 418 21.26 -22.01 -16.29
N ASN A 419 21.57 -22.29 -15.06
CA ASN A 419 22.85 -22.89 -14.80
C ASN A 419 22.77 -24.37 -15.20
N GLU A 420 23.07 -24.65 -16.47
CA GLU A 420 23.05 -26.01 -17.05
C GLU A 420 23.96 -27.00 -16.29
N ASN A 421 24.88 -26.51 -15.45
CA ASN A 421 25.83 -27.32 -14.70
C ASN A 421 25.51 -27.49 -13.21
N THR A 422 24.67 -26.68 -12.60
CA THR A 422 24.48 -26.73 -11.14
C THR A 422 23.08 -27.07 -10.66
N GLY A 423 22.02 -26.84 -11.40
CA GLY A 423 20.64 -27.24 -11.03
C GLY A 423 20.13 -26.75 -9.64
N TYR A 424 20.93 -26.01 -8.92
CA TYR A 424 20.77 -25.74 -7.49
C TYR A 424 19.93 -24.52 -7.16
N LEU A 425 19.99 -23.45 -7.96
CA LEU A 425 19.28 -22.18 -7.65
C LEU A 425 17.76 -22.30 -7.69
N SER A 426 17.22 -23.17 -8.54
CA SER A 426 15.78 -23.36 -8.66
C SER A 426 15.12 -24.01 -7.42
N ASN A 427 15.84 -24.91 -6.72
CA ASN A 427 15.30 -25.60 -5.55
C ASN A 427 15.27 -24.70 -4.30
N GLU A 428 16.28 -23.83 -4.14
CA GLU A 428 16.34 -22.90 -3.00
C GLU A 428 15.22 -21.87 -3.09
N LYS A 429 14.99 -21.25 -4.26
CA LYS A 429 13.93 -20.25 -4.44
C LYS A 429 12.53 -20.82 -4.32
N ARG A 430 12.27 -22.01 -4.82
CA ARG A 430 10.99 -22.71 -4.63
C ARG A 430 10.72 -23.02 -3.17
N SER A 431 11.73 -23.47 -2.44
CA SER A 431 11.61 -23.71 -1.00
C SER A 431 11.41 -22.40 -0.24
N GLU A 432 12.01 -21.30 -0.72
CA GLU A 432 11.83 -19.98 -0.15
C GLU A 432 10.40 -19.46 -0.35
N ILE A 433 9.87 -19.48 -1.58
CA ILE A 433 8.46 -19.12 -1.84
C ILE A 433 7.50 -20.02 -1.03
N ALA A 434 7.76 -21.33 -1.00
CA ALA A 434 6.96 -22.24 -0.19
C ALA A 434 7.05 -21.93 1.31
N SER A 435 8.20 -21.47 1.79
CA SER A 435 8.40 -21.09 3.20
C SER A 435 7.60 -19.85 3.59
N PHE A 436 7.42 -18.89 2.67
CA PHE A 436 6.62 -17.69 2.94
C PHE A 436 5.17 -18.03 3.30
N TYR A 437 4.64 -19.10 2.74
CA TYR A 437 3.29 -19.57 3.05
C TYR A 437 3.20 -20.43 4.32
N SER A 438 4.33 -20.95 4.82
CA SER A 438 4.33 -21.90 5.94
C SER A 438 3.81 -21.31 7.27
N GLU A 439 3.93 -20.00 7.42
CA GLU A 439 3.46 -19.26 8.61
C GLU A 439 2.06 -18.64 8.41
N THR A 440 1.43 -18.91 7.27
CA THR A 440 0.08 -18.44 6.95
C THR A 440 -0.92 -19.60 6.97
N ASN A 441 -2.21 -19.28 7.08
CA ASN A 441 -3.31 -20.25 6.93
C ASN A 441 -3.81 -20.35 5.49
N LEU A 442 -3.06 -19.85 4.50
CA LEU A 442 -3.46 -19.83 3.11
C LEU A 442 -3.47 -21.23 2.50
N ASN A 443 -4.52 -21.53 1.76
CA ASN A 443 -4.49 -22.61 0.78
C ASN A 443 -3.65 -22.15 -0.40
N ARG A 444 -2.57 -22.84 -0.68
CA ARG A 444 -1.67 -22.48 -1.77
C ARG A 444 -1.76 -23.46 -2.93
N TRP A 445 -1.64 -22.92 -4.13
CA TRP A 445 -1.45 -23.68 -5.35
C TRP A 445 -0.17 -23.20 -6.04
N LEU A 446 0.72 -24.13 -6.37
CA LEU A 446 2.02 -23.80 -6.93
C LEU A 446 2.06 -24.29 -8.39
N ILE A 447 2.28 -23.36 -9.31
CA ILE A 447 2.39 -23.65 -10.74
C ILE A 447 3.83 -23.37 -11.15
N TYR A 448 4.57 -24.42 -11.54
CA TYR A 448 5.99 -24.33 -11.86
C TYR A 448 6.33 -24.85 -13.25
N ASP A 449 7.36 -24.28 -13.89
CA ASP A 449 7.89 -24.83 -15.13
C ASP A 449 8.75 -26.07 -14.90
N HIS A 450 8.42 -27.14 -15.58
CA HIS A 450 9.09 -28.45 -15.53
C HIS A 450 10.35 -28.57 -16.37
N TYR A 451 10.53 -27.73 -17.35
CA TYR A 451 11.33 -28.06 -18.53
C TYR A 451 12.84 -27.86 -18.45
N ASN A 452 13.41 -27.39 -17.35
CA ASN A 452 14.86 -27.22 -17.24
C ASN A 452 15.65 -28.50 -16.86
N CYS A 453 15.06 -29.65 -16.95
CA CYS A 453 15.73 -30.93 -16.74
C CYS A 453 16.34 -31.51 -18.03
N LYS A 454 17.01 -30.71 -18.87
CA LYS A 454 17.54 -31.18 -20.16
C LYS A 454 18.67 -32.21 -20.08
N SER A 455 19.37 -32.34 -18.97
CA SER A 455 20.58 -33.17 -18.91
C SER A 455 20.42 -34.54 -18.30
N ASN A 456 19.31 -34.85 -17.61
CA ASN A 456 19.12 -36.20 -17.07
C ASN A 456 17.68 -36.49 -16.64
N ILE A 457 16.89 -37.11 -17.50
CA ILE A 457 15.49 -37.52 -17.24
C ILE A 457 15.37 -38.37 -15.95
N ALA A 458 16.42 -39.17 -15.61
CA ALA A 458 16.41 -39.98 -14.40
C ALA A 458 16.52 -39.17 -13.09
N THR A 459 17.19 -38.02 -13.11
CA THR A 459 17.26 -37.13 -11.97
C THR A 459 16.03 -36.21 -11.85
N CYS A 460 15.34 -35.99 -12.95
CA CYS A 460 14.05 -35.29 -12.96
C CYS A 460 12.91 -36.15 -12.46
N SER A 461 12.87 -37.45 -12.80
CA SER A 461 11.81 -38.35 -12.32
C SER A 461 11.76 -38.49 -10.79
N ASN A 462 12.89 -38.33 -10.11
CA ASN A 462 12.95 -38.24 -8.65
C ASN A 462 12.52 -36.88 -8.08
N LYS A 463 12.35 -35.86 -8.93
CA LYS A 463 11.93 -34.50 -8.55
C LYS A 463 10.45 -34.23 -8.82
N HIS A 464 9.72 -35.16 -9.41
CA HIS A 464 8.25 -35.15 -9.39
C HIS A 464 7.66 -35.08 -7.97
N SER A 465 8.39 -35.56 -6.98
CA SER A 465 8.04 -35.38 -5.56
C SER A 465 8.18 -33.94 -5.04
N VAL A 466 8.72 -33.00 -5.81
CA VAL A 466 8.86 -31.57 -5.43
C VAL A 466 7.63 -30.76 -5.84
N TYR A 467 6.80 -31.26 -6.79
CA TYR A 467 5.45 -30.71 -7.01
C TYR A 467 4.49 -31.04 -5.88
N GLU A 468 4.69 -32.20 -5.33
CA GLU A 468 4.17 -32.51 -4.03
C GLU A 468 5.04 -31.71 -3.04
N ASP A 469 4.75 -30.43 -2.84
CA ASP A 469 5.07 -29.87 -1.55
C ASP A 469 4.52 -30.88 -0.52
N GLN A 470 4.86 -30.78 0.73
CA GLN A 470 4.33 -31.67 1.75
C GLN A 470 2.78 -31.77 1.75
N SER A 471 2.08 -30.99 0.91
CA SER A 471 0.63 -30.99 0.69
C SER A 471 0.18 -31.63 -0.64
N GLY A 472 1.09 -32.00 -1.55
CA GLY A 472 0.77 -32.70 -2.81
C GLY A 472 -0.02 -31.89 -3.85
N LYS A 473 0.13 -30.54 -3.85
CA LYS A 473 -0.72 -29.67 -4.67
C LYS A 473 0.11 -28.76 -5.57
N GLY A 474 0.05 -28.99 -6.86
CA GLY A 474 0.67 -28.15 -7.88
C GLY A 474 0.50 -28.69 -9.30
N GLU A 475 0.82 -27.88 -10.29
CA GLU A 475 0.79 -28.27 -11.71
C GLU A 475 1.87 -27.56 -12.54
N GLU A 476 2.04 -28.00 -13.79
CA GLU A 476 2.98 -27.38 -14.72
C GLU A 476 2.54 -25.98 -15.13
N LEU A 477 3.44 -25.01 -15.09
CA LEU A 477 3.20 -23.68 -15.59
C LEU A 477 3.17 -23.69 -17.13
N ASN A 478 2.05 -23.29 -17.65
CA ASN A 478 1.81 -22.97 -19.07
C ASN A 478 0.64 -21.99 -19.15
N LYS A 479 0.48 -21.37 -20.31
CA LYS A 479 -0.57 -20.37 -20.53
C LYS A 479 -1.98 -20.88 -20.13
N VAL A 480 -2.34 -22.10 -20.53
CA VAL A 480 -3.68 -22.63 -20.30
C VAL A 480 -3.95 -22.82 -18.80
N HIS A 481 -3.00 -23.38 -18.06
CA HIS A 481 -3.14 -23.61 -16.63
C HIS A 481 -3.18 -22.29 -15.87
N PHE A 482 -2.33 -21.32 -16.25
CA PHE A 482 -2.31 -20.04 -15.56
C PHE A 482 -3.59 -19.23 -15.82
N VAL A 483 -4.07 -19.13 -17.07
CA VAL A 483 -5.37 -18.52 -17.37
C VAL A 483 -6.50 -19.20 -16.62
N SER A 484 -6.53 -20.55 -16.60
CA SER A 484 -7.55 -21.31 -15.86
C SER A 484 -7.51 -21.03 -14.36
N ALA A 485 -6.31 -20.92 -13.78
CA ALA A 485 -6.14 -20.55 -12.37
C ALA A 485 -6.68 -19.14 -12.07
N LEU A 486 -6.36 -18.17 -12.92
CA LEU A 486 -6.88 -16.80 -12.82
C LEU A 486 -8.40 -16.73 -12.95
N GLN A 487 -8.96 -17.56 -13.86
CA GLN A 487 -10.38 -17.56 -14.21
C GLN A 487 -11.27 -18.14 -13.10
N ASN A 488 -10.91 -19.31 -12.55
CA ASN A 488 -11.80 -20.07 -11.67
C ASN A 488 -11.10 -21.04 -10.70
N GLY A 489 -9.80 -20.83 -10.43
CA GLY A 489 -9.03 -21.72 -9.56
C GLY A 489 -8.37 -22.90 -10.28
N GLY A 490 -8.64 -23.09 -11.59
CA GLY A 490 -8.01 -24.12 -12.41
C GLY A 490 -8.21 -25.55 -11.89
N ASN A 491 -7.15 -26.36 -11.96
CA ASN A 491 -7.15 -27.75 -11.50
C ASN A 491 -6.90 -27.91 -9.98
N SER A 492 -6.78 -26.79 -9.24
CA SER A 492 -6.46 -26.80 -7.80
C SER A 492 -7.54 -27.44 -6.93
N GLY A 493 -8.79 -27.48 -7.40
CA GLY A 493 -9.96 -27.81 -6.59
C GLY A 493 -10.36 -26.70 -5.62
N LEU A 494 -9.72 -25.54 -5.70
CA LEU A 494 -10.04 -24.34 -4.92
C LEU A 494 -10.99 -23.45 -5.74
N ASN A 495 -11.85 -22.71 -5.03
CA ASN A 495 -12.72 -21.72 -5.66
C ASN A 495 -11.96 -20.39 -5.77
N HIS A 496 -11.43 -20.05 -6.94
CA HIS A 496 -10.69 -18.84 -7.23
C HIS A 496 -9.47 -18.57 -6.31
N PHE A 497 -8.67 -17.60 -6.66
CA PHE A 497 -7.51 -17.13 -5.89
C PHE A 497 -7.62 -15.65 -5.59
N HIS A 498 -7.33 -15.27 -4.35
CA HIS A 498 -7.26 -13.89 -3.91
C HIS A 498 -5.88 -13.28 -4.18
N LEU A 499 -4.82 -13.97 -3.77
CA LEU A 499 -3.46 -13.53 -3.98
C LEU A 499 -2.83 -14.31 -5.14
N VAL A 500 -2.35 -13.59 -6.14
CA VAL A 500 -1.68 -14.14 -7.31
C VAL A 500 -0.25 -13.63 -7.35
N TYR A 501 0.71 -14.52 -7.34
CA TYR A 501 2.11 -14.20 -7.51
C TYR A 501 2.64 -14.76 -8.81
N HIS A 502 3.36 -13.94 -9.56
CA HIS A 502 3.99 -14.31 -10.82
C HIS A 502 5.47 -13.97 -10.80
N MET A 503 6.30 -14.91 -11.21
CA MET A 503 7.75 -14.76 -11.31
C MET A 503 8.28 -15.44 -12.56
N ASP A 504 8.26 -14.71 -13.67
CA ASP A 504 8.78 -15.11 -14.97
C ASP A 504 9.10 -13.87 -15.79
N HIS A 505 9.57 -14.05 -17.02
CA HIS A 505 9.63 -12.99 -18.02
C HIS A 505 8.31 -12.24 -18.13
N SER A 506 8.40 -10.95 -18.33
CA SER A 506 7.23 -10.12 -18.64
C SER A 506 7.63 -9.00 -19.60
N SER A 507 6.61 -8.41 -20.19
CA SER A 507 6.67 -7.18 -20.95
C SER A 507 5.39 -6.39 -20.65
N PRO A 508 5.25 -5.16 -21.14
CA PRO A 508 3.97 -4.46 -21.00
C PRO A 508 2.79 -5.23 -21.60
N GLU A 509 3.01 -6.03 -22.63
CA GLU A 509 1.95 -6.75 -23.34
C GLU A 509 1.69 -8.17 -22.84
N GLY A 510 2.45 -8.64 -21.82
CA GLY A 510 2.27 -10.01 -21.36
C GLY A 510 3.13 -10.45 -20.19
N MET A 511 2.70 -11.53 -19.56
CA MET A 511 3.39 -12.22 -18.46
C MET A 511 3.73 -13.64 -18.92
N GLY A 512 5.01 -14.00 -18.83
CA GLY A 512 5.52 -15.31 -19.28
C GLY A 512 4.94 -16.48 -18.50
N THR A 513 4.87 -17.61 -19.16
CA THR A 513 4.33 -18.86 -18.58
C THR A 513 5.18 -20.07 -18.90
N SER A 514 6.41 -19.85 -19.37
CA SER A 514 7.33 -20.94 -19.68
C SER A 514 8.77 -20.47 -19.85
N SER A 515 9.69 -21.12 -19.16
CA SER A 515 11.12 -20.89 -19.38
C SER A 515 11.63 -21.49 -20.68
N LYS A 516 10.86 -22.41 -21.30
CA LYS A 516 11.25 -23.12 -22.52
C LYS A 516 10.91 -22.33 -23.78
N ASP A 517 9.72 -21.77 -23.81
CA ASP A 517 9.22 -20.96 -24.91
C ASP A 517 9.01 -19.53 -24.42
N LYS A 518 9.97 -18.67 -24.70
CA LYS A 518 9.89 -17.25 -24.33
C LYS A 518 8.70 -16.52 -24.95
N ASN A 519 8.04 -17.12 -25.93
CA ASN A 519 6.84 -16.56 -26.57
C ASN A 519 5.55 -17.08 -25.91
N GLU A 520 5.63 -18.05 -24.98
CA GLU A 520 4.47 -18.51 -24.25
C GLU A 520 4.20 -17.57 -23.08
N SER A 521 3.16 -16.77 -23.21
CA SER A 521 2.74 -15.78 -22.19
C SER A 521 1.23 -15.64 -22.20
N ILE A 522 0.67 -15.23 -21.08
CA ILE A 522 -0.65 -14.59 -21.09
C ILE A 522 -0.47 -13.18 -21.61
N SER A 523 -1.39 -12.72 -22.42
CA SER A 523 -1.36 -11.41 -23.08
C SER A 523 -2.48 -10.50 -22.56
N ASN A 524 -2.46 -9.22 -22.93
CA ASN A 524 -3.54 -8.27 -22.66
C ASN A 524 -4.89 -8.86 -23.09
N TRP A 525 -4.97 -9.50 -24.26
CA TRP A 525 -6.18 -10.16 -24.75
C TRP A 525 -6.67 -11.27 -23.80
N ASP A 526 -5.78 -12.08 -23.24
CA ASP A 526 -6.16 -13.14 -22.30
C ASP A 526 -6.74 -12.56 -21.01
N VAL A 527 -6.16 -11.44 -20.55
CA VAL A 527 -6.62 -10.74 -19.33
C VAL A 527 -7.97 -10.06 -19.57
N ASP A 528 -8.19 -9.43 -20.74
CA ASP A 528 -9.48 -8.85 -21.12
C ASP A 528 -10.62 -9.87 -21.17
N ASN A 529 -10.27 -11.13 -21.45
CA ASN A 529 -11.23 -12.23 -21.51
C ASN A 529 -11.37 -13.00 -20.19
N LEU A 530 -10.73 -12.57 -19.10
CA LEU A 530 -11.01 -13.13 -17.79
C LEU A 530 -12.44 -12.75 -17.38
N ASN A 531 -13.15 -13.76 -16.87
CA ASN A 531 -14.51 -13.62 -16.37
C ASN A 531 -14.60 -14.27 -14.98
N ASN A 532 -13.69 -13.84 -14.09
CA ASN A 532 -13.69 -14.28 -12.69
C ASN A 532 -14.72 -13.51 -11.83
N GLY A 533 -15.50 -12.61 -12.43
CA GLY A 533 -16.57 -11.86 -11.77
C GLY A 533 -16.08 -11.10 -10.58
N TYR A 534 -16.81 -11.20 -9.48
CA TYR A 534 -16.49 -10.49 -8.23
C TYR A 534 -15.37 -11.14 -7.39
N TYR A 535 -14.71 -12.18 -7.88
CA TYR A 535 -13.57 -12.84 -7.21
C TYR A 535 -12.28 -12.08 -7.56
N TYR A 536 -12.24 -10.80 -7.16
CA TYR A 536 -11.13 -9.90 -7.49
C TYR A 536 -9.81 -10.34 -6.86
N GLN A 537 -8.77 -10.26 -7.67
CA GLN A 537 -7.43 -10.69 -7.30
C GLN A 537 -6.57 -9.48 -6.89
N ILE A 538 -5.55 -9.74 -6.08
CA ILE A 538 -4.39 -8.88 -5.90
C ILE A 538 -3.22 -9.58 -6.57
N VAL A 539 -2.75 -9.03 -7.67
CA VAL A 539 -1.69 -9.61 -8.49
C VAL A 539 -0.37 -8.96 -8.14
N MET A 540 0.66 -9.77 -7.94
CA MET A 540 2.03 -9.33 -7.72
C MET A 540 2.93 -10.00 -8.75
N SER A 541 3.64 -9.20 -9.57
CA SER A 541 4.56 -9.72 -10.58
C SER A 541 5.97 -9.16 -10.40
N GLY A 542 6.94 -10.05 -10.21
CA GLY A 542 8.37 -9.72 -10.21
C GLY A 542 8.99 -9.68 -11.60
N GLY A 543 8.22 -9.87 -12.68
CA GLY A 543 8.69 -9.83 -14.07
C GLY A 543 9.12 -8.44 -14.54
N CYS A 544 9.70 -8.35 -15.75
CA CYS A 544 10.14 -7.09 -16.34
C CYS A 544 8.94 -6.33 -16.94
N SER A 545 8.74 -5.08 -16.52
CA SER A 545 7.83 -4.08 -17.13
C SER A 545 6.35 -4.45 -17.27
N PRO A 546 5.72 -5.36 -16.47
CA PRO A 546 4.29 -5.64 -16.60
C PRO A 546 3.43 -4.45 -16.15
N ALA A 547 3.98 -3.49 -15.42
CA ALA A 547 3.34 -2.26 -14.97
C ALA A 547 4.05 -1.00 -15.50
N ASP A 548 4.59 -1.04 -16.73
CA ASP A 548 5.11 0.12 -17.43
C ASP A 548 3.95 0.94 -17.99
N ILE A 549 3.36 1.77 -17.15
CA ILE A 549 2.23 2.65 -17.45
C ILE A 549 2.53 3.76 -18.48
N THR A 550 3.72 3.81 -19.08
CA THR A 550 3.97 4.62 -20.28
C THR A 550 3.46 3.93 -21.56
N LYS A 551 2.96 2.72 -21.41
CA LYS A 551 2.43 1.85 -22.45
C LYS A 551 1.11 1.24 -21.98
N ASP A 552 0.28 0.82 -22.91
CA ASP A 552 -0.92 0.02 -22.62
C ASP A 552 -0.50 -1.34 -22.03
N CYS A 553 -0.34 -1.39 -20.70
CA CYS A 553 0.32 -2.52 -20.05
C CYS A 553 -0.66 -3.52 -19.42
N ILE A 554 -0.21 -4.77 -19.32
CA ILE A 554 -1.05 -5.89 -18.82
C ILE A 554 -1.63 -5.64 -17.42
N ALA A 555 -0.93 -4.87 -16.59
CA ALA A 555 -1.42 -4.50 -15.28
C ALA A 555 -2.69 -3.62 -15.34
N GLU A 556 -2.78 -2.74 -16.34
CA GLU A 556 -3.97 -1.93 -16.60
C GLU A 556 -5.14 -2.79 -17.03
N HIS A 557 -4.91 -3.77 -17.93
CA HIS A 557 -5.94 -4.72 -18.36
C HIS A 557 -6.50 -5.53 -17.20
N PHE A 558 -5.68 -5.95 -16.23
CA PHE A 558 -6.19 -6.58 -15.00
C PHE A 558 -7.11 -5.66 -14.20
N ILE A 559 -6.76 -4.38 -14.07
CA ILE A 559 -7.54 -3.39 -13.31
C ILE A 559 -8.82 -3.00 -14.05
N ASN A 560 -8.73 -2.78 -15.36
CA ASN A 560 -9.81 -2.21 -16.18
C ASN A 560 -10.76 -3.27 -16.77
N ASN A 561 -10.52 -4.57 -16.53
CA ASN A 561 -11.42 -5.63 -16.99
C ASN A 561 -12.81 -5.51 -16.32
N PRO A 562 -13.91 -5.30 -17.07
CA PRO A 562 -15.25 -5.12 -16.50
C PRO A 562 -15.88 -6.41 -15.99
N GLN A 563 -15.37 -7.59 -16.40
CA GLN A 563 -15.93 -8.90 -16.06
C GLN A 563 -15.14 -9.63 -14.97
N GLY A 564 -14.15 -8.96 -14.34
CA GLY A 564 -13.33 -9.58 -13.31
C GLY A 564 -11.95 -8.96 -13.20
N GLY A 565 -10.90 -9.75 -13.42
CA GLY A 565 -9.51 -9.32 -13.26
C GLY A 565 -9.13 -9.05 -11.81
N ALA A 566 -8.37 -7.98 -11.58
CA ALA A 566 -7.82 -7.65 -10.28
C ALA A 566 -8.39 -6.33 -9.71
N VAL A 567 -8.36 -6.20 -8.38
CA VAL A 567 -8.65 -4.95 -7.68
C VAL A 567 -7.35 -4.17 -7.40
N ALA A 568 -6.21 -4.86 -7.45
CA ALA A 568 -4.90 -4.25 -7.35
C ALA A 568 -3.84 -5.07 -8.10
N PHE A 569 -2.83 -4.37 -8.63
CA PHE A 569 -1.66 -4.97 -9.26
C PHE A 569 -0.39 -4.29 -8.73
N ILE A 570 0.59 -5.09 -8.30
CA ILE A 570 1.91 -4.64 -7.89
C ILE A 570 2.92 -5.22 -8.89
N GLY A 571 3.64 -4.35 -9.61
CA GLY A 571 4.55 -4.80 -10.64
C GLY A 571 5.58 -3.76 -11.06
N ASN A 572 6.63 -4.24 -11.73
CA ASN A 572 7.71 -3.40 -12.21
C ASN A 572 7.31 -2.59 -13.44
N ALA A 573 7.72 -1.33 -13.48
CA ALA A 573 7.75 -0.53 -14.71
C ALA A 573 9.09 -0.65 -15.46
N ASP A 574 10.10 -1.24 -14.84
CA ASP A 574 11.46 -1.45 -15.36
C ASP A 574 11.82 -2.94 -15.31
N THR A 575 13.09 -3.26 -15.45
CA THR A 575 13.62 -4.61 -15.34
C THR A 575 13.29 -5.24 -13.99
N GLY A 576 12.71 -6.44 -14.00
CA GLY A 576 12.51 -7.28 -12.84
C GLY A 576 13.79 -8.06 -12.47
N TRP A 577 14.02 -8.25 -11.18
CA TRP A 577 15.22 -8.90 -10.66
C TRP A 577 14.89 -10.19 -9.94
N ALA A 578 15.76 -11.17 -10.07
CA ALA A 578 15.58 -12.51 -9.49
C ALA A 578 15.34 -12.55 -7.96
N ASN A 579 15.67 -11.47 -7.24
CA ASN A 579 15.51 -11.38 -5.79
C ASN A 579 14.20 -10.68 -5.35
N GLU A 580 13.35 -10.26 -6.28
CA GLU A 580 12.11 -9.56 -5.95
C GLU A 580 11.04 -10.47 -5.34
N HIS A 581 11.17 -11.80 -5.44
CA HIS A 581 10.30 -12.74 -4.72
C HIS A 581 10.25 -12.48 -3.21
N VAL A 582 11.27 -11.85 -2.65
CA VAL A 582 11.30 -11.43 -1.24
C VAL A 582 10.19 -10.43 -0.94
N HIS A 583 9.75 -9.62 -1.93
CA HIS A 583 8.61 -8.71 -1.77
C HIS A 583 7.34 -9.48 -1.37
N LEU A 584 7.04 -10.59 -2.06
CA LEU A 584 5.90 -11.43 -1.69
C LEU A 584 5.98 -11.92 -0.24
N GLY A 585 7.16 -12.44 0.16
CA GLY A 585 7.35 -12.95 1.52
C GLY A 585 7.12 -11.88 2.58
N GLN A 586 7.61 -10.67 2.33
CA GLN A 586 7.41 -9.55 3.25
C GLN A 586 5.96 -9.07 3.26
N PHE A 587 5.31 -9.00 2.10
CA PHE A 587 3.90 -8.65 2.00
C PHE A 587 3.02 -9.64 2.78
N LEU A 588 3.25 -10.94 2.61
CA LEU A 588 2.54 -11.98 3.35
C LEU A 588 2.82 -11.91 4.87
N SER A 589 4.09 -11.71 5.24
CA SER A 589 4.48 -11.56 6.65
C SER A 589 3.79 -10.38 7.32
N GLU A 590 3.63 -9.25 6.62
CA GLU A 590 2.88 -8.10 7.13
C GLU A 590 1.37 -8.37 7.17
N LEU A 591 0.80 -8.94 6.12
CA LEU A 591 -0.65 -9.23 6.03
C LEU A 591 -1.10 -10.21 7.13
N TYR A 592 -0.33 -11.26 7.39
CA TYR A 592 -0.67 -12.30 8.37
C TYR A 592 -0.02 -12.11 9.74
N LYS A 593 0.70 -10.99 9.95
CA LYS A 593 1.35 -10.63 11.23
C LYS A 593 2.30 -11.70 11.77
N THR A 594 3.00 -12.38 10.87
CA THR A 594 3.98 -13.41 11.24
C THR A 594 5.32 -12.81 11.70
N SER A 595 5.58 -11.54 11.39
CA SER A 595 6.75 -10.80 11.85
C SER A 595 6.54 -10.15 13.22
N ALA A 596 7.54 -10.22 14.10
CA ALA A 596 7.54 -9.51 15.38
C ALA A 596 7.51 -7.97 15.23
N ASN A 597 7.84 -7.46 14.04
CA ASN A 597 7.83 -6.04 13.69
C ASN A 597 6.68 -5.68 12.73
N ALA A 598 5.61 -6.48 12.71
CA ALA A 598 4.45 -6.18 11.86
C ALA A 598 3.78 -4.86 12.28
N THR A 599 3.27 -4.13 11.28
CA THR A 599 2.64 -2.81 11.49
C THR A 599 1.27 -2.86 12.15
N ASN A 600 0.62 -4.03 12.19
CA ASN A 600 -0.79 -4.19 12.55
C ASN A 600 -1.75 -3.38 11.65
N ARG A 601 -1.33 -3.11 10.41
CA ARG A 601 -2.11 -2.42 9.39
C ARG A 601 -2.34 -3.35 8.21
N TYR A 602 -3.44 -3.13 7.51
CA TYR A 602 -3.89 -3.95 6.39
C TYR A 602 -4.10 -3.14 5.11
N ASP A 603 -3.85 -1.82 5.18
CA ASP A 603 -3.97 -0.90 4.06
C ASP A 603 -2.95 -1.29 2.98
N LEU A 604 -3.41 -1.45 1.75
CA LEU A 604 -2.63 -2.00 0.64
C LEU A 604 -1.30 -1.28 0.42
N SER A 605 -1.31 0.07 0.50
CA SER A 605 -0.08 0.86 0.36
C SER A 605 0.90 0.66 1.52
N ILE A 606 0.42 0.44 2.75
CA ILE A 606 1.28 0.15 3.90
C ILE A 606 1.94 -1.23 3.77
N LEU A 607 1.17 -2.24 3.37
CA LEU A 607 1.69 -3.58 3.11
C LEU A 607 2.77 -3.56 2.02
N HIS A 608 2.49 -2.88 0.90
CA HIS A 608 3.44 -2.70 -0.20
C HIS A 608 4.70 -1.96 0.25
N GLN A 609 4.54 -0.84 0.94
CA GLN A 609 5.65 0.02 1.37
C GLN A 609 6.56 -0.68 2.39
N LYS A 610 5.96 -1.44 3.31
CA LYS A 610 6.71 -2.26 4.26
C LYS A 610 7.49 -3.38 3.56
N ALA A 611 6.91 -3.99 2.54
CA ALA A 611 7.59 -4.98 1.72
C ALA A 611 8.79 -4.37 0.98
N LEU A 612 8.63 -3.15 0.43
CA LEU A 612 9.70 -2.41 -0.22
C LEU A 612 10.85 -2.05 0.74
N GLU A 613 10.56 -1.70 1.99
CA GLU A 613 11.59 -1.33 2.97
C GLU A 613 12.61 -2.46 3.18
N ASN A 614 12.14 -3.70 3.20
CA ASN A 614 13.01 -4.86 3.36
C ASN A 614 13.86 -5.18 2.10
N ILE A 615 13.39 -4.81 0.92
CA ILE A 615 14.14 -4.99 -0.34
C ILE A 615 15.24 -3.94 -0.49
N LYS A 616 15.05 -2.72 -0.01
CA LYS A 616 16.01 -1.61 -0.10
C LYS A 616 17.43 -1.98 0.34
N TYR A 617 17.55 -2.92 1.26
CA TYR A 617 18.83 -3.33 1.82
C TYR A 617 19.54 -4.44 1.04
N LYS A 618 18.85 -5.06 0.07
CA LYS A 618 19.39 -6.13 -0.76
C LYS A 618 19.92 -5.64 -2.13
N ASN A 619 20.42 -4.41 -2.20
CA ASN A 619 20.99 -3.77 -3.40
C ASN A 619 19.99 -3.45 -4.54
N LEU A 620 18.70 -3.46 -4.25
CA LEU A 620 17.63 -3.19 -5.21
C LEU A 620 17.00 -1.80 -5.06
N LYS A 621 17.67 -0.85 -4.40
CA LYS A 621 17.12 0.52 -4.14
C LYS A 621 16.55 1.20 -5.37
N LEU A 622 17.13 0.96 -6.53
CA LEU A 622 16.76 1.59 -7.79
C LEU A 622 15.56 0.90 -8.46
N ALA A 623 15.44 -0.41 -8.27
CA ALA A 623 14.28 -1.18 -8.74
C ALA A 623 13.01 -0.76 -7.96
N ASN A 624 13.13 -0.49 -6.67
CA ASN A 624 12.01 -0.16 -5.78
C ASN A 624 11.24 1.10 -6.19
N CYS A 625 11.91 2.09 -6.80
CA CYS A 625 11.23 3.30 -7.28
C CYS A 625 10.31 3.04 -8.48
N ALA A 626 10.54 1.95 -9.20
CA ALA A 626 9.78 1.55 -10.37
C ALA A 626 8.81 0.37 -10.11
N LEU A 627 8.69 -0.10 -8.87
CA LEU A 627 7.67 -1.07 -8.48
C LEU A 627 6.39 -0.32 -8.13
N HIS A 628 5.43 -0.32 -9.04
CA HIS A 628 4.18 0.43 -8.94
C HIS A 628 3.13 -0.34 -8.15
N LEU A 629 2.31 0.41 -7.41
CA LEU A 629 1.04 -0.02 -6.85
C LEU A 629 -0.09 0.56 -7.73
N LEU A 630 -0.68 -0.26 -8.59
CA LEU A 630 -1.91 0.06 -9.30
C LEU A 630 -3.09 -0.46 -8.46
N GLY A 631 -3.83 0.44 -7.84
CA GLY A 631 -4.91 0.13 -6.90
C GLY A 631 -5.15 1.25 -5.89
N ASP A 632 -6.18 1.10 -5.10
CA ASP A 632 -6.55 2.06 -4.05
C ASP A 632 -5.60 1.93 -2.85
N PRO A 633 -4.86 2.99 -2.46
CA PRO A 633 -3.85 2.91 -1.42
C PRO A 633 -4.40 2.64 -0.02
N GLU A 634 -5.64 3.01 0.27
CA GLU A 634 -6.29 2.87 1.58
C GLU A 634 -7.12 1.59 1.70
N MET A 635 -7.41 0.92 0.57
CA MET A 635 -8.14 -0.33 0.57
C MET A 635 -7.49 -1.36 1.51
N GLN A 636 -8.23 -1.87 2.48
CA GLN A 636 -7.73 -2.90 3.38
C GLN A 636 -7.78 -4.27 2.72
N VAL A 637 -6.65 -4.96 2.71
CA VAL A 637 -6.54 -6.32 2.16
C VAL A 637 -7.12 -7.31 3.15
N TRP A 638 -8.09 -8.10 2.72
CA TRP A 638 -8.66 -9.19 3.52
C TRP A 638 -7.59 -10.23 3.86
N SER A 639 -7.47 -10.61 5.12
CA SER A 639 -6.57 -11.68 5.60
C SER A 639 -7.34 -12.92 6.10
N ASP A 640 -8.67 -12.86 6.10
CA ASP A 640 -9.59 -13.95 6.42
C ASP A 640 -10.93 -13.69 5.71
N VAL A 641 -11.76 -14.70 5.63
CA VAL A 641 -13.13 -14.61 5.05
C VAL A 641 -13.92 -13.52 5.78
N PRO A 642 -14.52 -12.55 5.05
CA PRO A 642 -15.28 -11.47 5.66
C PRO A 642 -16.45 -11.97 6.50
N LYS A 643 -16.45 -11.62 7.78
CA LYS A 643 -17.47 -11.99 8.76
C LYS A 643 -18.57 -10.93 8.84
N THR A 644 -19.73 -11.30 9.36
CA THR A 644 -20.77 -10.34 9.67
C THR A 644 -20.59 -9.83 11.10
N MET A 645 -20.56 -8.50 11.26
CA MET A 645 -20.50 -7.86 12.56
C MET A 645 -21.92 -7.69 13.14
N ASN A 646 -22.10 -8.01 14.41
CA ASN A 646 -23.35 -7.75 15.09
C ASN A 646 -23.33 -6.36 15.72
N VAL A 647 -23.98 -5.39 15.06
CA VAL A 647 -24.09 -4.01 15.51
C VAL A 647 -25.55 -3.67 15.73
N THR A 648 -25.91 -3.22 16.94
CA THR A 648 -27.24 -2.66 17.22
C THR A 648 -27.13 -1.19 17.59
N LEU A 649 -28.06 -0.39 17.07
CA LEU A 649 -28.13 1.07 17.25
C LEU A 649 -29.47 1.46 17.88
N MET A 650 -29.43 2.33 18.87
CA MET A 650 -30.61 2.88 19.52
C MET A 650 -30.42 4.38 19.81
N PRO A 651 -31.44 5.21 19.61
CA PRO A 651 -32.77 4.90 19.13
C PRO A 651 -32.79 4.65 17.60
N ALA A 652 -33.90 4.11 17.10
CA ALA A 652 -34.12 3.87 15.67
C ALA A 652 -34.30 5.15 14.85
N SER A 653 -34.63 6.27 15.50
CA SER A 653 -34.74 7.60 14.90
C SER A 653 -34.22 8.67 15.86
N LEU A 654 -33.76 9.79 15.30
CA LEU A 654 -33.28 10.95 16.04
C LEU A 654 -34.30 12.10 15.97
N THR A 655 -34.10 13.09 16.85
CA THR A 655 -34.85 14.34 16.78
C THR A 655 -33.90 15.52 16.56
N THR A 656 -34.41 16.63 16.05
CA THR A 656 -33.62 17.86 15.99
C THR A 656 -33.16 18.28 17.39
N GLY A 657 -31.92 18.73 17.54
CA GLY A 657 -31.27 19.06 18.79
C GLY A 657 -30.28 17.96 19.26
N GLU A 658 -30.05 17.91 20.55
CA GLU A 658 -29.16 16.96 21.18
C GLU A 658 -29.77 15.57 21.23
N ASN A 659 -29.00 14.55 20.81
CA ASN A 659 -29.38 13.15 20.84
C ASN A 659 -28.23 12.30 21.40
N MET A 660 -28.57 11.12 21.86
CA MET A 660 -27.66 10.12 22.35
C MET A 660 -27.86 8.83 21.54
N ILE A 661 -26.83 8.38 20.83
CA ILE A 661 -26.83 7.12 20.09
C ILE A 661 -26.11 6.08 20.93
N MET A 662 -26.83 5.03 21.31
CA MET A 662 -26.23 3.85 21.92
C MET A 662 -25.85 2.87 20.81
N VAL A 663 -24.58 2.50 20.76
CA VAL A 663 -24.00 1.56 19.81
C VAL A 663 -23.53 0.33 20.60
N ASN A 664 -24.06 -0.84 20.28
CA ASN A 664 -23.57 -2.08 20.88
C ASN A 664 -22.94 -2.95 19.80
N ILE A 665 -21.67 -3.29 19.98
CA ILE A 665 -20.85 -4.08 19.04
C ILE A 665 -20.48 -5.40 19.69
N ASN A 666 -20.72 -6.52 18.98
CA ASN A 666 -20.37 -7.86 19.43
C ASN A 666 -19.72 -8.65 18.29
N GLY A 667 -18.77 -9.53 18.67
CA GLY A 667 -18.14 -10.48 17.76
C GLY A 667 -16.77 -10.04 17.24
N LEU A 668 -16.23 -8.90 17.67
CA LEU A 668 -14.84 -8.55 17.38
C LEU A 668 -13.87 -9.46 18.15
N PRO A 669 -12.70 -9.79 17.60
CA PRO A 669 -11.62 -10.40 18.34
C PRO A 669 -11.20 -9.57 19.57
N GLN A 670 -10.55 -10.23 20.53
CA GLN A 670 -10.04 -9.54 21.71
C GLN A 670 -8.98 -8.52 21.31
N ASN A 671 -9.06 -7.31 21.85
CA ASN A 671 -8.18 -6.16 21.55
C ASN A 671 -8.34 -5.53 20.16
N GLU A 672 -9.33 -5.95 19.37
CA GLU A 672 -9.68 -5.26 18.13
C GLU A 672 -10.78 -4.23 18.37
N THR A 673 -10.80 -3.21 17.51
CA THR A 673 -11.80 -2.14 17.52
C THR A 673 -12.46 -2.02 16.18
N ALA A 674 -13.71 -1.58 16.17
CA ALA A 674 -14.40 -1.16 14.96
C ALA A 674 -14.35 0.36 14.85
N ARG A 675 -14.20 0.87 13.64
CA ARG A 675 -14.37 2.28 13.34
C ARG A 675 -15.85 2.55 13.11
N ILE A 676 -16.38 3.56 13.79
CA ILE A 676 -17.71 4.09 13.52
C ILE A 676 -17.60 5.48 12.89
N CYS A 677 -18.35 5.71 11.82
CA CYS A 677 -18.57 7.04 11.25
C CYS A 677 -20.06 7.39 11.35
N ILE A 678 -20.37 8.54 11.91
CA ILE A 678 -21.72 9.10 11.99
C ILE A 678 -21.68 10.41 11.24
N GLN A 679 -22.39 10.49 10.10
CA GLN A 679 -22.36 11.67 9.28
C GLN A 679 -23.76 12.14 8.84
N LYS A 680 -23.89 13.44 8.70
CA LYS A 680 -24.96 14.10 7.97
C LYS A 680 -24.34 15.24 7.19
N LYS A 681 -24.56 15.25 5.87
CA LYS A 681 -23.91 16.19 4.95
C LYS A 681 -24.01 17.62 5.49
N ASP A 682 -22.89 18.34 5.48
CA ASP A 682 -22.74 19.75 5.89
C ASP A 682 -23.12 20.08 7.34
N GLU A 683 -23.42 19.07 8.17
CA GLU A 683 -23.92 19.29 9.53
C GLU A 683 -23.18 18.50 10.60
N LEU A 684 -22.92 17.22 10.38
CA LEU A 684 -22.38 16.31 11.38
C LEU A 684 -21.37 15.36 10.76
N TYR A 685 -20.20 15.25 11.39
CA TYR A 685 -19.23 14.21 11.08
C TYR A 685 -18.49 13.80 12.36
N ILE A 686 -18.66 12.54 12.76
CA ILE A 686 -18.02 11.98 13.96
C ILE A 686 -17.40 10.65 13.56
N VAL A 687 -16.13 10.47 13.89
CA VAL A 687 -15.41 9.19 13.74
C VAL A 687 -14.89 8.78 15.11
N ASP A 688 -15.07 7.51 15.47
CA ASP A 688 -14.54 6.93 16.72
C ASP A 688 -14.09 5.49 16.54
N GLN A 689 -13.31 4.99 17.50
CA GLN A 689 -12.88 3.58 17.56
C GLN A 689 -13.55 2.92 18.77
N LEU A 690 -14.32 1.88 18.52
CA LEU A 690 -15.13 1.22 19.54
C LEU A 690 -14.72 -0.26 19.70
N ALA A 691 -14.47 -0.68 20.91
CA ALA A 691 -14.28 -2.10 21.25
C ALA A 691 -15.62 -2.85 21.34
N ASN A 692 -15.59 -4.17 21.59
CA ASN A 692 -16.80 -4.91 21.96
C ASN A 692 -17.50 -4.29 23.17
N GLY A 693 -18.83 -4.25 23.15
CA GLY A 693 -19.67 -3.75 24.21
C GLY A 693 -20.57 -2.58 23.81
N SER A 694 -21.16 -1.94 24.81
CA SER A 694 -22.09 -0.83 24.63
C SER A 694 -21.37 0.50 24.80
N HIS A 695 -21.55 1.38 23.81
CA HIS A 695 -20.97 2.73 23.78
C HIS A 695 -22.07 3.77 23.58
N THR A 696 -21.86 4.96 24.10
CA THR A 696 -22.79 6.07 23.94
C THR A 696 -22.09 7.22 23.24
N ILE A 697 -22.68 7.69 22.12
CA ILE A 697 -22.17 8.79 21.33
C ILE A 697 -23.21 9.92 21.34
N ASN A 698 -22.81 11.09 21.80
CA ASN A 698 -23.66 12.27 21.76
C ASN A 698 -23.55 12.95 20.40
N VAL A 699 -24.69 13.23 19.79
CA VAL A 699 -24.79 13.91 18.48
C VAL A 699 -25.79 15.07 18.58
N SER A 700 -25.47 16.18 17.91
CA SER A 700 -26.36 17.32 17.79
C SER A 700 -26.75 17.46 16.34
N VAL A 701 -28.04 17.37 16.04
CA VAL A 701 -28.59 17.42 14.69
C VAL A 701 -29.62 18.55 14.60
N GLN A 702 -29.43 19.52 13.70
CA GLN A 702 -30.25 20.73 13.63
C GLN A 702 -31.30 20.65 12.55
N THR A 703 -31.10 19.86 11.52
CA THR A 703 -31.99 19.79 10.34
C THR A 703 -32.63 18.41 10.21
N LEU A 704 -33.75 18.33 9.54
CA LEU A 704 -34.42 17.08 9.19
C LEU A 704 -33.60 16.29 8.14
N GLY A 705 -33.89 15.02 7.96
CA GLY A 705 -33.27 14.16 6.94
C GLY A 705 -32.57 12.95 7.55
N VAL A 706 -31.57 12.45 6.84
CA VAL A 706 -30.90 11.18 7.20
C VAL A 706 -29.54 11.42 7.84
N VAL A 707 -29.26 10.72 8.93
CA VAL A 707 -27.92 10.53 9.49
C VAL A 707 -27.44 9.15 9.05
N ASN A 708 -26.34 9.09 8.32
CA ASN A 708 -25.70 7.82 7.94
C ASN A 708 -24.76 7.37 9.07
N ILE A 709 -24.84 6.10 9.44
CA ILE A 709 -23.93 5.46 10.40
C ILE A 709 -23.29 4.27 9.73
N THR A 710 -21.97 4.27 9.65
CA THR A 710 -21.18 3.18 9.08
C THR A 710 -20.23 2.65 10.12
N VAL A 711 -20.20 1.32 10.29
CA VAL A 711 -19.28 0.64 11.20
C VAL A 711 -18.43 -0.33 10.40
N THR A 712 -17.12 -0.20 10.49
CA THR A 712 -16.15 -1.04 9.76
C THR A 712 -15.13 -1.64 10.72
N ALA A 713 -14.69 -2.86 10.45
CA ALA A 713 -13.56 -3.50 11.12
C ALA A 713 -12.86 -4.44 10.14
N HIS A 714 -11.56 -4.69 10.35
CA HIS A 714 -10.82 -5.60 9.48
C HIS A 714 -11.41 -7.02 9.54
N ASN A 715 -11.53 -7.70 8.39
CA ASN A 715 -12.18 -8.99 8.21
C ASN A 715 -13.68 -9.03 8.57
N PHE A 716 -14.33 -7.86 8.60
CA PHE A 716 -15.78 -7.76 8.78
C PHE A 716 -16.43 -6.92 7.67
N ARG A 717 -17.57 -7.39 7.20
CA ARG A 717 -18.40 -6.61 6.27
C ARG A 717 -18.83 -5.31 6.94
N PRO A 718 -18.79 -4.18 6.22
CA PRO A 718 -19.33 -2.92 6.74
C PRO A 718 -20.78 -3.05 7.14
N VAL A 719 -21.14 -2.41 8.24
CA VAL A 719 -22.54 -2.25 8.66
C VAL A 719 -22.96 -0.80 8.39
N GLU A 720 -23.86 -0.62 7.45
CA GLU A 720 -24.42 0.69 7.10
C GLU A 720 -25.84 0.82 7.64
N ARG A 721 -26.17 1.94 8.24
CA ARG A 721 -27.52 2.27 8.76
C ARG A 721 -27.85 3.74 8.49
N ASP A 722 -29.04 3.93 7.98
CA ASP A 722 -29.64 5.24 7.80
C ASP A 722 -30.64 5.51 8.93
N VAL A 723 -30.41 6.57 9.68
CA VAL A 723 -31.24 6.96 10.83
C VAL A 723 -31.96 8.27 10.52
N GLN A 724 -33.29 8.23 10.53
CA GLN A 724 -34.12 9.39 10.24
C GLN A 724 -34.11 10.42 11.37
N VAL A 725 -34.08 11.71 11.02
CA VAL A 725 -34.20 12.82 11.95
C VAL A 725 -35.56 13.45 11.80
N SER A 726 -36.32 13.45 12.88
CA SER A 726 -37.62 14.11 12.98
C SER A 726 -37.54 15.42 13.78
N GLN A 727 -38.55 16.26 13.69
CA GLN A 727 -38.62 17.50 14.48
C GLN A 727 -38.80 17.16 15.97
N ASN A 728 -38.08 17.84 16.85
CA ASN A 728 -38.22 17.65 18.30
C ASN A 728 -39.70 17.95 18.71
N GLY A 729 -40.32 16.97 19.38
CA GLY A 729 -41.76 17.05 19.79
C GLY A 729 -42.74 16.39 18.81
N SER A 730 -42.28 15.88 17.68
CA SER A 730 -43.08 14.99 16.79
C SER A 730 -42.43 13.57 16.84
N GLU A 731 -43.11 12.61 17.46
CA GLU A 731 -42.69 11.23 17.27
C GLU A 731 -42.88 10.83 15.80
N SER A 732 -41.81 10.61 15.07
CA SER A 732 -41.91 9.98 13.75
C SER A 732 -42.37 8.53 13.98
N THR A 733 -43.62 8.30 13.58
CA THR A 733 -44.24 6.99 13.75
C THR A 733 -44.20 6.14 12.47
N ILE A 734 -43.54 6.63 11.42
CA ILE A 734 -43.46 5.98 10.10
C ILE A 734 -42.00 5.92 9.65
N ALA A 735 -41.59 4.72 9.24
CA ALA A 735 -40.32 4.49 8.56
C ALA A 735 -40.58 3.87 7.17
N VAL A 736 -39.73 4.20 6.20
CA VAL A 736 -39.65 3.44 4.94
C VAL A 736 -38.99 2.10 5.25
N GLU A 737 -39.68 1.02 4.99
CA GLU A 737 -39.20 -0.33 5.22
C GLU A 737 -38.49 -0.90 3.99
N ASP A 738 -39.00 -0.56 2.81
CA ASP A 738 -38.45 -1.05 1.56
C ASP A 738 -38.80 -0.11 0.39
N LEU A 739 -37.93 -0.08 -0.62
CA LEU A 739 -38.10 0.63 -1.88
C LEU A 739 -37.84 -0.37 -3.02
N ILE A 740 -38.85 -0.59 -3.84
CA ILE A 740 -38.76 -1.47 -4.99
C ILE A 740 -39.01 -0.66 -6.25
N TYR A 741 -38.10 -0.72 -7.19
CA TYR A 741 -38.28 -0.07 -8.49
C TYR A 741 -38.63 -1.10 -9.55
N ASN A 742 -39.50 -0.71 -10.45
CA ASN A 742 -39.85 -1.48 -11.63
C ASN A 742 -39.51 -0.68 -12.89
N ASP A 743 -38.51 -1.15 -13.60
CA ASP A 743 -37.99 -0.65 -14.87
C ASP A 743 -38.31 -1.57 -16.07
N LYS A 744 -39.12 -2.62 -15.84
CA LYS A 744 -39.31 -3.77 -16.79
C LYS A 744 -40.30 -3.51 -17.92
N GLY A 745 -40.76 -2.29 -18.12
CA GLY A 745 -41.79 -2.01 -19.12
C GLY A 745 -43.14 -2.68 -18.82
N THR A 746 -43.42 -2.96 -17.54
CA THR A 746 -44.67 -3.52 -17.04
C THR A 746 -45.37 -2.49 -16.14
N GLY A 747 -46.70 -2.43 -16.13
CA GLY A 747 -47.45 -1.38 -15.43
C GLY A 747 -47.34 -0.04 -16.16
N VAL A 748 -46.88 0.99 -15.45
CA VAL A 748 -46.61 2.33 -16.01
C VAL A 748 -45.10 2.57 -16.26
N SER A 749 -44.25 1.61 -15.93
CA SER A 749 -42.80 1.74 -16.15
C SER A 749 -42.44 1.56 -17.63
N ILE A 750 -41.42 2.28 -18.07
CA ILE A 750 -40.82 2.19 -19.40
C ILE A 750 -39.29 2.13 -19.20
N GLY A 751 -38.71 0.96 -19.35
CA GLY A 751 -37.27 0.73 -19.14
C GLY A 751 -36.81 -0.58 -19.72
N ASN A 752 -35.52 -0.88 -19.54
CA ASN A 752 -34.84 -2.05 -20.11
C ASN A 752 -34.91 -3.29 -19.22
N GLY A 753 -35.27 -3.15 -17.96
CA GLY A 753 -35.45 -4.23 -17.00
C GLY A 753 -34.16 -4.77 -16.38
N ASP A 754 -33.07 -4.02 -16.41
CA ASP A 754 -31.78 -4.43 -15.88
C ASP A 754 -31.60 -4.13 -14.36
N GLY A 755 -32.59 -3.44 -13.77
CA GLY A 755 -32.60 -3.09 -12.33
C GLY A 755 -31.81 -1.84 -11.99
N GLN A 756 -31.38 -1.07 -13.00
CA GLN A 756 -30.72 0.23 -12.83
C GLN A 756 -31.68 1.36 -13.24
N LEU A 757 -31.37 2.57 -12.80
CA LEU A 757 -32.14 3.77 -13.13
C LEU A 757 -31.42 4.53 -14.22
N ASP A 758 -31.80 4.33 -15.48
CA ASP A 758 -31.13 4.92 -16.62
C ASP A 758 -31.82 6.17 -17.14
N ALA A 759 -31.04 7.07 -17.78
CA ALA A 759 -31.57 8.28 -18.37
C ALA A 759 -32.56 7.96 -19.49
N GLY A 760 -33.76 8.55 -19.39
CA GLY A 760 -34.85 8.36 -20.35
C GLY A 760 -35.82 7.25 -19.97
N GLU A 761 -35.63 6.57 -18.88
CA GLU A 761 -36.57 5.58 -18.36
C GLU A 761 -37.69 6.21 -17.53
N THR A 762 -38.84 5.56 -17.51
CA THR A 762 -39.92 5.87 -16.55
C THR A 762 -40.02 4.72 -15.56
N ILE A 763 -39.74 5.02 -14.31
CA ILE A 763 -39.67 4.04 -13.24
C ILE A 763 -40.92 4.09 -12.38
N GLU A 764 -41.48 2.92 -12.07
CA GLU A 764 -42.52 2.76 -11.06
C GLU A 764 -41.90 2.44 -9.72
N LEU A 765 -42.06 3.36 -8.75
CA LEU A 765 -41.51 3.20 -7.39
C LEU A 765 -42.59 2.67 -6.44
N THR A 766 -42.36 1.49 -5.88
CA THR A 766 -43.20 0.96 -4.79
C THR A 766 -42.52 1.22 -3.46
N VAL A 767 -43.18 1.96 -2.59
CA VAL A 767 -42.67 2.30 -1.25
C VAL A 767 -43.42 1.48 -0.21
N LYS A 768 -42.68 0.74 0.61
CA LYS A 768 -43.24 0.02 1.76
C LYS A 768 -42.98 0.81 3.04
N LEU A 769 -44.05 1.15 3.75
CA LEU A 769 -43.97 1.90 5.01
C LEU A 769 -44.24 0.99 6.19
N ARG A 770 -43.50 1.22 7.27
CA ARG A 770 -43.69 0.58 8.57
C ARG A 770 -44.07 1.62 9.62
N ASN A 771 -45.12 1.35 10.40
CA ASN A 771 -45.42 2.10 11.60
C ASN A 771 -44.47 1.71 12.73
N THR A 772 -43.68 2.66 13.20
CA THR A 772 -42.71 2.46 14.32
C THR A 772 -43.28 3.02 15.62
N GLY A 773 -44.45 3.64 15.58
CA GLY A 773 -45.15 4.16 16.76
C GLY A 773 -45.93 3.08 17.52
N ASN A 774 -46.55 3.51 18.60
CA ASN A 774 -47.32 2.64 19.52
C ASN A 774 -48.85 2.65 19.26
N SER A 775 -49.32 3.33 18.21
CA SER A 775 -50.74 3.40 17.80
C SER A 775 -50.87 3.26 16.29
N ALA A 776 -51.96 2.64 15.83
CA ALA A 776 -52.24 2.51 14.39
C ALA A 776 -52.47 3.90 13.75
N LEU A 777 -51.91 4.09 12.55
CA LEU A 777 -52.04 5.30 11.78
C LEU A 777 -53.08 5.13 10.66
N ASN A 778 -53.95 6.06 10.49
CA ASN A 778 -54.99 6.06 9.45
C ASN A 778 -54.79 7.25 8.50
N GLY A 779 -55.05 7.05 7.20
CA GLY A 779 -54.99 8.08 6.19
C GLY A 779 -53.60 8.63 5.91
N VAL A 780 -52.59 7.79 6.01
CA VAL A 780 -51.21 8.16 5.68
C VAL A 780 -51.11 8.48 4.19
N THR A 781 -50.56 9.62 3.87
CA THR A 781 -50.22 10.04 2.51
C THR A 781 -48.73 10.34 2.43
N ALA A 782 -48.12 10.07 1.28
CA ALA A 782 -46.73 10.45 0.98
C ALA A 782 -46.69 11.25 -0.33
N SER A 783 -45.77 12.17 -0.41
CA SER A 783 -45.44 12.91 -1.62
C SER A 783 -43.95 12.71 -1.95
N LEU A 784 -43.67 12.24 -3.15
CA LEU A 784 -42.33 12.14 -3.68
C LEU A 784 -41.88 13.51 -4.19
N ILE A 785 -40.68 13.91 -3.84
CA ILE A 785 -40.03 15.13 -4.34
C ILE A 785 -38.63 14.78 -4.85
N SER A 786 -38.16 15.44 -5.89
CA SER A 786 -36.80 15.40 -6.36
C SER A 786 -36.11 16.74 -6.10
N THR A 787 -34.82 16.68 -5.74
CA THR A 787 -33.95 17.85 -5.66
C THR A 787 -33.07 17.99 -6.92
N SER A 788 -33.15 17.02 -7.86
CA SER A 788 -32.46 17.07 -9.16
C SER A 788 -33.39 17.58 -10.24
N ASP A 789 -32.91 18.48 -11.09
CA ASP A 789 -33.58 18.97 -12.28
C ASP A 789 -33.67 17.94 -13.40
N ASP A 790 -32.90 16.87 -13.32
CA ASP A 790 -32.83 15.76 -14.29
C ASP A 790 -33.94 14.71 -14.06
N ILE A 791 -34.70 14.82 -12.97
CA ILE A 791 -35.77 13.87 -12.62
C ILE A 791 -37.13 14.55 -12.68
N GLU A 792 -37.97 14.11 -13.61
CA GLU A 792 -39.36 14.49 -13.68
C GLU A 792 -40.22 13.49 -12.88
N ILE A 793 -40.97 14.01 -11.90
CA ILE A 793 -41.92 13.21 -11.13
C ILE A 793 -43.28 13.24 -11.80
N VAL A 794 -43.64 12.15 -12.50
CA VAL A 794 -44.91 12.03 -13.23
C VAL A 794 -46.10 11.93 -12.27
N ASN A 795 -45.96 11.21 -11.15
CA ASN A 795 -46.97 11.11 -10.10
C ASN A 795 -46.31 11.17 -8.73
N ALA A 796 -46.51 12.29 -8.06
CA ALA A 796 -45.84 12.58 -6.79
C ALA A 796 -46.50 11.93 -5.56
N ASN A 797 -47.79 11.57 -5.62
CA ASN A 797 -48.57 11.29 -4.43
C ASN A 797 -49.00 9.83 -4.32
N ALA A 798 -48.82 9.27 -3.12
CA ALA A 798 -49.34 7.97 -2.76
C ALA A 798 -50.18 8.04 -1.48
N THR A 799 -51.21 7.18 -1.43
CA THR A 799 -52.03 6.99 -0.23
C THR A 799 -51.85 5.58 0.30
N PHE A 800 -51.50 5.49 1.55
CA PHE A 800 -51.37 4.23 2.28
C PHE A 800 -52.60 4.00 3.13
N GLY A 801 -53.02 2.77 3.25
CA GLY A 801 -54.19 2.44 4.09
C GLY A 801 -53.88 2.60 5.59
N ILE A 802 -54.45 1.76 6.41
CA ILE A 802 -54.11 1.70 7.84
C ILE A 802 -52.75 1.08 8.02
N LEU A 803 -51.84 1.77 8.67
CA LEU A 803 -50.55 1.20 9.09
C LEU A 803 -50.67 0.71 10.54
N PRO A 804 -50.86 -0.62 10.76
CA PRO A 804 -50.98 -1.16 12.12
C PRO A 804 -49.66 -1.04 12.88
N VAL A 805 -49.74 -1.10 14.19
CA VAL A 805 -48.57 -1.28 15.06
C VAL A 805 -48.04 -2.69 14.84
N ILE A 806 -46.76 -2.83 14.53
CA ILE A 806 -46.08 -4.13 14.51
C ILE A 806 -45.50 -4.33 15.90
N LEU A 807 -46.16 -5.16 16.70
CA LEU A 807 -45.62 -5.64 17.97
C LEU A 807 -44.50 -6.65 17.62
N LEU A 808 -43.25 -6.29 17.93
CA LEU A 808 -42.08 -7.18 17.83
C LEU A 808 -42.04 -8.08 19.06
#